data_f66d055a3106ec972b95e5ba561a051a
#
_entry.id   f66d055a3106ec972b95e5ba561a051a
#
_cell.length_a   1.000
_cell.length_b   1.000
_cell.length_c   1.000
_cell.angle_alpha   90.00
_cell.angle_beta   90.00
_cell.angle_gamma   90.00
#
_symmetry.space_group_name_H-M   'P 1'
#
loop_
_entity.id
_entity.type
_entity.pdbx_description
1 polymer ?
#
loop_
_entity_poly.entity_id
_entity_poly.type
_entity_poly.pdbx_seq_one_letter_code
_entity_poly.pdbx_strand_id
1 'polypeptide(L)'
;MTRQITTQVGLVVLTILATIGSLLIASCDRPSTDSDDQPSTSTEQTDPLQLPFPEEIIDPPWLESRRQAQLETVGQFDVFCDFAFSDQLEDSAIRFRNRITADSGKDYRPNHYDHGNGIAIADVDGDGLYDIYFVTQVGDNELWRNIGGGEFEDITERAGVAAKSVGVSASFADIDNDGDPDLYVTVLRRGNILFENDGTGTFKDISKGSGLDYKGHPSAAVFFDYNGDGLLDIFLTVVGQYTTEELKKASRSSGSKKNSSYYAGFNDGFSGHLKPERIETSILFKNEGENRFVDVSEKVGLQDESWSGAASPIDVNEDGWPDLYVLNMQGHDQYYENVEGKHFVDKSREVFPKTPWGSMGVKVFDYNNDGKMDLYITDMHSDMSENIGVEREKLKSRMQWSEEFLRSGGNSIFGNAFYLNRGDGHFEEISDQIGAENYWPWGFSVGDLNADGYEDVFIASSMNYPFRYGVNSVLLNNRSERFLDSEFILGVEPRRGGRTAQPWFELDCAWKDRNHRHCEDRSGPVVVWGALGSRSAAIFDLDDDGDLDIVTNDFNSEPTVLISNLSAKKQNLSFLKVELIGTTSNRSGLGAMVKVQVGTQTYTKVHDGQSGYLSQSLYPLYFGLGDAEVVDQIAVRWPSGREQIVSGPIAINSLVEVREP
;
A
#
# COMPACT_ATOMS: atom_id res chain seq x y z
N MET A 1 22.58 -53.26 -31.15
CA MET A 1 21.71 -53.57 -32.31
C MET A 1 20.89 -52.32 -32.55
N THR A 2 21.43 -51.48 -33.35
CA THR A 2 21.15 -51.07 -34.74
C THR A 2 19.64 -50.89 -35.07
N ARG A 3 19.23 -49.63 -35.24
CA ARG A 3 18.81 -49.06 -36.54
C ARG A 3 18.36 -47.59 -36.41
N GLN A 4 19.15 -46.75 -37.08
CA GLN A 4 18.77 -45.43 -37.58
C GLN A 4 17.71 -45.55 -38.66
N ILE A 5 16.80 -44.57 -38.76
CA ILE A 5 16.23 -44.17 -40.06
C ILE A 5 16.13 -42.65 -40.07
N THR A 6 16.90 -42.06 -40.95
CA THR A 6 16.91 -40.69 -41.46
C THR A 6 15.80 -40.54 -42.50
N THR A 7 15.08 -39.44 -42.53
CA THR A 7 14.52 -38.92 -43.79
C THR A 7 14.44 -37.40 -43.77
N GLN A 8 15.12 -36.81 -44.77
CA GLN A 8 15.15 -35.42 -45.22
C GLN A 8 13.90 -35.06 -46.05
N VAL A 9 13.89 -33.77 -46.40
CA VAL A 9 13.15 -33.08 -47.50
C VAL A 9 11.98 -32.23 -46.97
N GLY A 10 11.78 -30.95 -47.29
CA GLY A 10 12.39 -30.08 -48.30
C GLY A 10 11.86 -28.66 -48.15
N LEU A 11 12.73 -27.77 -48.51
CA LEU A 11 12.56 -26.31 -48.60
C LEU A 11 11.65 -25.95 -49.78
N VAL A 12 10.65 -25.06 -49.59
CA VAL A 12 10.01 -24.36 -50.72
C VAL A 12 10.01 -22.87 -50.42
N VAL A 13 10.86 -22.15 -51.19
CA VAL A 13 10.88 -20.69 -51.31
C VAL A 13 9.84 -20.31 -52.37
N LEU A 14 8.99 -19.36 -52.06
CA LEU A 14 8.15 -18.70 -53.07
C LEU A 14 8.34 -17.19 -52.99
N THR A 15 9.11 -16.70 -53.99
CA THR A 15 9.30 -15.27 -54.31
C THR A 15 8.15 -14.84 -55.21
N ILE A 16 7.45 -13.76 -54.86
CA ILE A 16 6.59 -13.03 -55.81
C ILE A 16 7.04 -11.60 -55.90
N LEU A 17 7.61 -11.24 -57.06
CA LEU A 17 7.80 -9.89 -57.58
C LEU A 17 6.48 -9.37 -58.16
N ALA A 18 6.10 -8.14 -57.86
CA ALA A 18 5.19 -7.37 -58.68
C ALA A 18 5.65 -5.92 -58.81
N THR A 19 5.76 -5.52 -60.03
CA THR A 19 6.33 -4.33 -60.64
C THR A 19 5.40 -3.10 -60.61
N ILE A 20 5.97 -1.95 -60.33
CA ILE A 20 5.99 -0.64 -60.98
C ILE A 20 4.74 -0.19 -61.80
N GLY A 21 4.27 1.00 -61.44
CA GLY A 21 3.45 1.84 -62.29
C GLY A 21 3.64 3.31 -61.91
N SER A 22 4.58 3.96 -62.63
CA SER A 22 4.80 5.41 -62.59
C SER A 22 3.76 6.15 -63.41
N LEU A 23 3.22 7.24 -62.89
CA LEU A 23 2.59 8.27 -63.72
C LEU A 23 3.15 9.65 -63.33
N LEU A 24 3.92 10.20 -64.29
CA LEU A 24 4.37 11.58 -64.35
C LEU A 24 3.23 12.47 -64.79
N ILE A 25 3.01 13.58 -64.08
CA ILE A 25 2.40 14.78 -64.66
C ILE A 25 3.31 15.96 -64.32
N ALA A 26 3.87 16.51 -65.37
CA ALA A 26 4.63 17.73 -65.35
C ALA A 26 3.69 18.97 -65.47
N SER A 27 4.00 20.02 -64.72
CA SER A 27 3.56 21.37 -65.09
C SER A 27 4.57 22.42 -64.64
N CYS A 28 4.83 23.31 -65.53
CA CYS A 28 5.93 24.26 -65.70
C CYS A 28 6.07 25.38 -64.67
N ASP A 29 7.33 25.74 -64.55
CA ASP A 29 8.06 26.98 -64.21
C ASP A 29 7.34 28.31 -64.05
N ARG A 30 7.77 29.06 -63.01
CA ARG A 30 8.38 30.41 -63.16
C ARG A 30 9.27 30.72 -61.91
N PRO A 31 10.43 31.37 -62.09
CA PRO A 31 11.36 31.65 -60.99
C PRO A 31 11.06 33.01 -60.35
N SER A 32 11.21 33.10 -59.05
CA SER A 32 11.46 34.35 -58.34
C SER A 32 12.69 34.16 -57.43
N THR A 33 13.69 34.90 -57.75
CA THR A 33 14.89 35.19 -56.98
C THR A 33 14.51 35.91 -55.69
N ASP A 34 14.92 35.39 -54.58
CA ASP A 34 15.48 36.17 -53.47
C ASP A 34 16.27 35.25 -52.56
N SER A 35 17.55 35.58 -52.49
CA SER A 35 18.54 34.98 -51.63
C SER A 35 18.40 35.49 -50.20
N ASP A 36 18.09 34.63 -49.26
CA ASP A 36 18.49 34.80 -47.87
C ASP A 36 19.05 33.48 -47.35
N ASP A 37 20.38 33.38 -47.38
CA ASP A 37 21.17 32.40 -46.69
C ASP A 37 21.03 32.61 -45.19
N GLN A 38 20.11 31.90 -44.56
CA GLN A 38 20.20 31.60 -43.12
C GLN A 38 20.80 30.21 -42.97
N PRO A 39 21.86 30.05 -42.16
CA PRO A 39 22.36 28.75 -41.86
C PRO A 39 21.32 28.00 -41.04
N SER A 40 20.77 26.93 -41.58
CA SER A 40 20.01 25.94 -40.84
C SER A 40 20.96 25.30 -39.83
N THR A 41 21.00 25.83 -38.62
CA THR A 41 21.52 25.09 -37.46
C THR A 41 20.53 23.97 -37.16
N SER A 42 20.76 22.83 -37.77
CA SER A 42 20.26 21.58 -37.22
C SER A 42 20.90 21.44 -35.83
N THR A 43 20.21 21.87 -34.78
CA THR A 43 20.51 21.46 -33.45
C THR A 43 20.30 19.93 -33.43
N GLU A 44 21.40 19.19 -33.55
CA GLU A 44 21.41 17.79 -33.10
C GLU A 44 20.85 17.81 -31.68
N GLN A 45 19.64 17.33 -31.53
CA GLN A 45 19.06 17.05 -30.23
C GLN A 45 19.86 15.86 -29.69
N THR A 46 20.96 16.15 -28.98
CA THR A 46 21.69 15.10 -28.24
C THR A 46 20.76 14.58 -27.18
N ASP A 47 20.56 13.27 -27.16
CA ASP A 47 19.79 12.63 -26.10
C ASP A 47 20.31 13.07 -24.73
N PRO A 48 19.43 13.28 -23.75
CA PRO A 48 19.83 13.72 -22.43
C PRO A 48 20.76 12.69 -21.78
N LEU A 49 21.84 13.19 -21.15
CA LEU A 49 22.75 12.34 -20.40
C LEU A 49 22.02 11.66 -19.23
N GLN A 50 22.06 10.34 -19.18
CA GLN A 50 21.50 9.55 -18.08
C GLN A 50 22.52 9.47 -16.95
N LEU A 51 22.14 9.85 -15.73
CA LEU A 51 23.00 9.88 -14.56
C LEU A 51 22.36 9.11 -13.39
N PRO A 52 22.74 7.84 -13.16
CA PRO A 52 22.36 7.14 -11.93
C PRO A 52 23.00 7.80 -10.70
N PHE A 53 22.23 7.93 -9.60
CA PHE A 53 22.78 8.45 -8.36
C PHE A 53 22.11 7.85 -7.12
N PRO A 54 22.88 7.11 -6.29
CA PRO A 54 24.27 6.68 -6.53
C PRO A 54 24.43 5.78 -7.77
N GLU A 55 25.65 5.63 -8.27
CA GLU A 55 25.92 4.92 -9.53
C GLU A 55 25.43 3.46 -9.49
N GLU A 56 25.53 2.83 -8.32
CA GLU A 56 25.19 1.43 -8.08
C GLU A 56 23.67 1.15 -8.07
N ILE A 57 22.80 2.14 -8.12
CA ILE A 57 21.35 1.91 -8.03
C ILE A 57 20.77 1.13 -9.21
N ILE A 58 21.44 1.13 -10.37
CA ILE A 58 21.00 0.39 -11.56
C ILE A 58 21.28 -1.11 -11.46
N ASP A 59 22.40 -1.47 -10.82
CA ASP A 59 22.80 -2.86 -10.61
C ASP A 59 23.47 -2.99 -9.23
N PRO A 60 22.67 -3.02 -8.15
CA PRO A 60 23.23 -3.07 -6.80
C PRO A 60 23.95 -4.40 -6.56
N PRO A 61 25.28 -4.37 -6.31
CA PRO A 61 26.08 -5.59 -6.19
C PRO A 61 25.69 -6.48 -5.01
N TRP A 62 25.02 -5.89 -4.01
CA TRP A 62 24.53 -6.59 -2.83
C TRP A 62 23.24 -7.38 -3.08
N LEU A 63 22.49 -7.11 -4.16
CA LEU A 63 21.20 -7.73 -4.42
C LEU A 63 21.31 -9.23 -4.68
N GLU A 64 22.28 -9.64 -5.50
CA GLU A 64 22.52 -11.07 -5.75
C GLU A 64 23.04 -11.80 -4.50
N SER A 65 23.86 -11.14 -3.68
CA SER A 65 24.32 -11.73 -2.41
C SER A 65 23.16 -11.99 -1.46
N ARG A 66 22.19 -11.07 -1.39
CA ARG A 66 20.97 -11.25 -0.59
C ARG A 66 20.12 -12.40 -1.12
N ARG A 67 19.92 -12.46 -2.43
CA ARG A 67 19.21 -13.55 -3.09
C ARG A 67 19.83 -14.92 -2.74
N GLN A 68 21.15 -15.07 -2.87
CA GLN A 68 21.85 -16.32 -2.55
C GLN A 68 21.69 -16.68 -1.07
N ALA A 69 21.87 -15.74 -0.16
CA ALA A 69 21.70 -15.96 1.27
C ALA A 69 20.28 -16.46 1.59
N GLN A 70 19.24 -15.90 0.95
CA GLN A 70 17.85 -16.33 1.15
C GLN A 70 17.62 -17.76 0.63
N LEU A 71 18.10 -18.07 -0.58
CA LEU A 71 17.97 -19.43 -1.15
C LEU A 71 18.65 -20.51 -0.30
N GLU A 72 19.72 -20.17 0.43
CA GLU A 72 20.41 -21.10 1.34
C GLU A 72 19.60 -21.40 2.62
N THR A 73 18.63 -20.55 2.96
CA THR A 73 17.81 -20.72 4.20
C THR A 73 16.54 -21.53 3.98
N VAL A 74 16.05 -21.66 2.77
CA VAL A 74 14.75 -22.29 2.45
C VAL A 74 14.61 -23.71 3.02
N GLY A 75 15.66 -24.51 3.02
CA GLY A 75 15.65 -25.87 3.55
C GLY A 75 15.63 -25.98 5.09
N GLN A 76 15.62 -24.85 5.79
CA GLN A 76 15.57 -24.82 7.27
C GLN A 76 14.15 -24.68 7.80
N PHE A 77 13.15 -24.51 6.92
CA PHE A 77 11.76 -24.22 7.27
C PHE A 77 10.83 -25.30 6.73
N ASP A 78 9.76 -25.58 7.46
CA ASP A 78 8.67 -26.48 7.05
C ASP A 78 7.49 -25.66 6.55
N VAL A 79 7.72 -24.93 5.43
CA VAL A 79 6.74 -24.05 4.80
C VAL A 79 6.60 -24.42 3.33
N PHE A 80 5.37 -24.49 2.82
CA PHE A 80 5.15 -24.66 1.39
C PHE A 80 5.53 -23.39 0.64
N CYS A 81 6.54 -23.47 -0.22
CA CYS A 81 7.04 -22.36 -1.03
C CYS A 81 7.36 -22.77 -2.48
N ASP A 82 6.77 -23.89 -2.98
CA ASP A 82 6.92 -24.33 -4.39
C ASP A 82 5.87 -23.68 -5.29
N PHE A 83 5.75 -22.36 -5.17
CA PHE A 83 4.93 -21.50 -6.02
C PHE A 83 5.67 -20.19 -6.28
N ALA A 84 5.17 -19.35 -7.15
CA ALA A 84 5.81 -18.08 -7.47
C ALA A 84 4.81 -17.03 -7.92
N PHE A 85 5.15 -15.79 -7.66
CA PHE A 85 4.50 -14.61 -8.22
C PHE A 85 5.14 -14.20 -9.55
N SER A 86 4.33 -13.66 -10.45
CA SER A 86 4.79 -13.03 -11.69
C SER A 86 4.14 -11.67 -11.87
N ASP A 87 4.94 -10.66 -12.19
CA ASP A 87 4.42 -9.30 -12.46
C ASP A 87 3.72 -9.26 -13.83
N GLN A 88 2.39 -9.19 -13.80
CA GLN A 88 1.49 -9.19 -14.94
C GLN A 88 0.97 -7.78 -15.28
N LEU A 89 1.64 -6.72 -14.85
CA LEU A 89 1.20 -5.34 -15.11
C LEU A 89 0.92 -5.06 -16.60
N GLU A 90 1.72 -5.60 -17.52
CA GLU A 90 1.50 -5.39 -18.96
C GLU A 90 0.23 -6.07 -19.45
N ASP A 91 -0.07 -7.25 -18.95
CA ASP A 91 -1.23 -8.07 -19.33
C ASP A 91 -2.50 -7.59 -18.63
N SER A 92 -2.39 -7.02 -17.42
CA SER A 92 -3.53 -6.47 -16.67
C SER A 92 -4.20 -5.25 -17.30
N ALA A 93 -3.61 -4.67 -18.34
CA ALA A 93 -4.02 -3.41 -18.96
C ALA A 93 -3.97 -2.18 -18.05
N ILE A 94 -3.58 -2.28 -16.78
CA ILE A 94 -3.38 -1.14 -15.88
C ILE A 94 -2.25 -0.25 -16.42
N ARG A 95 -2.54 1.06 -16.55
CA ARG A 95 -1.58 2.07 -17.04
C ARG A 95 -1.41 3.22 -16.04
N PHE A 96 -1.84 3.01 -14.81
CA PHE A 96 -1.63 3.93 -13.70
C PHE A 96 -0.14 4.16 -13.47
N ARG A 97 0.18 5.37 -13.07
CA ARG A 97 1.52 5.73 -12.59
C ARG A 97 1.41 6.69 -11.43
N ASN A 98 1.88 6.29 -10.28
CA ASN A 98 2.05 7.24 -9.18
C ASN A 98 3.04 8.34 -9.59
N ARG A 99 2.70 9.59 -9.26
CA ARG A 99 3.53 10.77 -9.52
C ARG A 99 3.59 11.63 -8.28
N ILE A 100 4.79 11.94 -7.86
CA ILE A 100 5.02 12.78 -6.69
C ILE A 100 5.23 14.24 -7.07
N THR A 101 5.01 15.15 -6.11
CA THR A 101 5.39 16.55 -6.26
C THR A 101 6.92 16.67 -6.30
N ALA A 102 7.45 17.50 -7.21
CA ALA A 102 8.89 17.59 -7.46
C ALA A 102 9.56 18.73 -6.68
N ASP A 103 9.14 19.01 -5.46
CA ASP A 103 9.61 20.18 -4.69
C ASP A 103 11.00 20.01 -4.06
N SER A 104 11.47 18.77 -3.91
CA SER A 104 12.72 18.47 -3.21
C SER A 104 13.73 17.65 -4.00
N GLY A 105 13.33 16.99 -5.10
CA GLY A 105 14.17 16.08 -5.85
C GLY A 105 15.53 16.68 -6.24
N LYS A 106 15.55 17.87 -6.83
CA LYS A 106 16.78 18.54 -7.26
C LYS A 106 17.69 18.97 -6.11
N ASP A 107 17.14 19.28 -4.96
CA ASP A 107 17.88 19.76 -3.81
C ASP A 107 18.31 18.65 -2.85
N TYR A 108 17.93 17.41 -3.15
CA TYR A 108 18.13 16.25 -2.25
C TYR A 108 17.63 16.51 -0.83
N ARG A 109 16.54 17.24 -0.73
CA ARG A 109 15.87 17.42 0.55
C ARG A 109 14.87 16.29 0.77
N PRO A 110 14.58 15.96 2.02
CA PRO A 110 13.46 15.08 2.31
C PRO A 110 12.23 15.52 1.55
N ASN A 111 11.58 14.60 0.87
CA ASN A 111 10.34 14.91 0.17
C ASN A 111 9.25 15.08 1.23
N HIS A 112 8.73 16.31 1.35
CA HIS A 112 7.68 16.62 2.32
C HIS A 112 6.34 15.98 1.99
N TYR A 113 6.20 15.45 0.79
CA TYR A 113 5.03 14.72 0.31
C TYR A 113 5.32 13.23 0.17
N ASP A 114 6.13 12.66 1.03
CA ASP A 114 6.34 11.22 1.04
C ASP A 114 5.18 10.45 1.68
N HIS A 115 4.27 11.14 2.37
CA HIS A 115 2.98 10.57 2.80
C HIS A 115 2.02 10.53 1.63
N GLY A 116 1.48 9.35 1.33
CA GLY A 116 0.60 9.12 0.22
C GLY A 116 0.83 7.76 -0.40
N ASN A 117 0.36 7.55 -1.63
CA ASN A 117 0.37 6.27 -2.30
C ASN A 117 -0.65 5.28 -1.72
N GLY A 118 -1.79 5.74 -1.20
CA GLY A 118 -2.88 4.85 -0.80
C GLY A 118 -3.37 3.98 -1.97
N ILE A 119 -3.85 2.79 -1.65
CA ILE A 119 -4.51 1.86 -2.57
C ILE A 119 -5.69 1.24 -1.85
N ALA A 120 -6.88 1.22 -2.44
CA ALA A 120 -8.06 0.62 -1.83
C ALA A 120 -8.80 -0.30 -2.81
N ILE A 121 -9.37 -1.36 -2.30
CA ILE A 121 -9.99 -2.44 -3.05
C ILE A 121 -11.45 -2.60 -2.63
N ALA A 122 -12.37 -2.70 -3.59
CA ALA A 122 -13.76 -3.08 -3.35
C ALA A 122 -14.40 -3.54 -4.66
N ASP A 123 -15.45 -4.33 -4.59
CA ASP A 123 -16.37 -4.57 -5.71
C ASP A 123 -17.32 -3.37 -5.79
N VAL A 124 -17.07 -2.43 -6.70
CA VAL A 124 -17.83 -1.17 -6.74
C VAL A 124 -19.11 -1.24 -7.56
N ASP A 125 -19.28 -2.27 -8.39
CA ASP A 125 -20.47 -2.41 -9.25
C ASP A 125 -21.26 -3.72 -9.00
N GLY A 126 -20.88 -4.48 -7.95
CA GLY A 126 -21.62 -5.66 -7.50
C GLY A 126 -21.50 -6.86 -8.43
N ASP A 127 -20.43 -6.94 -9.24
CA ASP A 127 -20.24 -8.04 -10.19
C ASP A 127 -19.43 -9.22 -9.60
N GLY A 128 -18.95 -9.09 -8.37
CA GLY A 128 -18.20 -10.11 -7.63
C GLY A 128 -16.70 -10.07 -7.89
N LEU A 129 -16.20 -9.14 -8.69
CA LEU A 129 -14.79 -8.92 -8.96
C LEU A 129 -14.31 -7.65 -8.22
N TYR A 130 -13.08 -7.66 -7.73
CA TYR A 130 -12.59 -6.55 -6.89
C TYR A 130 -11.84 -5.53 -7.73
N ASP A 131 -12.28 -4.27 -7.65
CA ASP A 131 -11.74 -3.11 -8.35
C ASP A 131 -10.67 -2.42 -7.51
N ILE A 132 -9.80 -1.65 -8.17
CA ILE A 132 -8.64 -1.02 -7.55
C ILE A 132 -8.71 0.49 -7.69
N TYR A 133 -8.68 1.21 -6.56
CA TYR A 133 -8.51 2.66 -6.54
C TYR A 133 -7.09 3.05 -6.15
N PHE A 134 -6.37 3.68 -7.07
CA PHE A 134 -5.01 4.17 -6.86
C PHE A 134 -4.97 5.65 -6.54
N VAL A 135 -4.19 6.02 -5.52
CA VAL A 135 -3.96 7.40 -5.12
C VAL A 135 -2.63 7.92 -5.64
N THR A 136 -2.62 9.17 -6.15
CA THR A 136 -1.41 9.85 -6.65
C THR A 136 -1.35 11.30 -6.15
N GLN A 137 -0.15 11.88 -6.13
CA GLN A 137 0.03 13.27 -5.70
C GLN A 137 -0.09 14.27 -6.86
N VAL A 138 0.18 13.84 -8.08
CA VAL A 138 0.13 14.69 -9.29
C VAL A 138 -0.64 13.99 -10.38
N GLY A 139 -1.73 14.58 -10.79
CA GLY A 139 -2.67 14.00 -11.73
C GLY A 139 -4.01 13.73 -11.10
N ASP A 140 -4.73 12.78 -11.65
CA ASP A 140 -5.98 12.28 -11.13
C ASP A 140 -5.72 10.95 -10.41
N ASN A 141 -6.35 10.68 -9.28
CA ASN A 141 -6.46 9.33 -8.76
C ASN A 141 -7.27 8.50 -9.75
N GLU A 142 -7.05 7.20 -9.80
CA GLU A 142 -7.64 6.35 -10.83
C GLU A 142 -8.37 5.15 -10.22
N LEU A 143 -9.56 4.84 -10.75
CA LEU A 143 -10.35 3.65 -10.44
C LEU A 143 -10.27 2.68 -11.63
N TRP A 144 -9.74 1.51 -11.39
CA TRP A 144 -9.57 0.43 -12.33
C TRP A 144 -10.53 -0.70 -12.03
N ARG A 145 -11.51 -0.89 -12.93
CA ARG A 145 -12.51 -1.95 -12.82
C ARG A 145 -11.91 -3.28 -13.26
N ASN A 146 -12.06 -4.29 -12.45
CA ASN A 146 -11.74 -5.67 -12.79
C ASN A 146 -12.76 -6.21 -13.81
N ILE A 147 -12.29 -6.76 -14.91
CA ILE A 147 -13.15 -7.36 -15.95
C ILE A 147 -12.97 -8.89 -16.05
N GLY A 148 -12.30 -9.47 -15.05
CA GLY A 148 -12.04 -10.90 -14.93
C GLY A 148 -10.72 -11.35 -15.55
N GLY A 149 -10.17 -12.45 -15.04
CA GLY A 149 -8.93 -13.05 -15.55
C GLY A 149 -7.69 -12.16 -15.38
N GLY A 150 -7.67 -11.27 -14.42
CA GLY A 150 -6.56 -10.36 -14.16
C GLY A 150 -6.49 -9.14 -15.08
N GLU A 151 -7.51 -8.89 -15.92
CA GLU A 151 -7.58 -7.70 -16.80
C GLU A 151 -8.44 -6.60 -16.18
N PHE A 152 -8.06 -5.33 -16.42
CA PHE A 152 -8.72 -4.15 -15.85
C PHE A 152 -9.04 -3.08 -16.89
N GLU A 153 -10.07 -2.28 -16.62
CA GLU A 153 -10.50 -1.13 -17.40
C GLU A 153 -10.47 0.16 -16.54
N ASP A 154 -9.85 1.23 -17.04
CA ASP A 154 -9.93 2.56 -16.39
C ASP A 154 -11.35 3.13 -16.50
N ILE A 155 -12.03 3.23 -15.37
CA ILE A 155 -13.39 3.78 -15.28
C ILE A 155 -13.44 5.13 -14.56
N THR A 156 -12.32 5.71 -14.22
CA THR A 156 -12.17 6.91 -13.38
C THR A 156 -13.11 8.06 -13.77
N GLU A 157 -13.10 8.45 -15.04
CA GLU A 157 -13.92 9.58 -15.51
C GLU A 157 -15.42 9.22 -15.55
N ARG A 158 -15.77 7.99 -15.95
CA ARG A 158 -17.18 7.56 -16.00
C ARG A 158 -17.75 7.32 -14.62
N ALA A 159 -16.94 6.83 -13.69
CA ALA A 159 -17.29 6.64 -12.29
C ALA A 159 -17.40 7.96 -11.51
N GLY A 160 -16.80 9.03 -12.01
CA GLY A 160 -16.85 10.34 -11.38
C GLY A 160 -15.90 10.54 -10.20
N VAL A 161 -14.87 9.69 -10.04
CA VAL A 161 -13.97 9.67 -8.87
C VAL A 161 -12.60 10.30 -9.10
N ALA A 162 -12.41 11.02 -10.19
CA ALA A 162 -11.16 11.72 -10.50
C ALA A 162 -10.85 12.83 -9.50
N ALA A 163 -10.03 12.57 -8.51
CA ALA A 163 -9.60 13.55 -7.50
C ALA A 163 -8.36 14.30 -7.99
N LYS A 164 -8.53 15.58 -8.37
CA LYS A 164 -7.46 16.45 -8.96
C LYS A 164 -6.68 17.22 -7.90
N SER A 165 -6.05 16.53 -6.96
CA SER A 165 -5.29 17.17 -5.89
C SER A 165 -4.19 16.25 -5.37
N VAL A 166 -3.41 16.71 -4.39
CA VAL A 166 -2.41 15.84 -3.74
C VAL A 166 -3.15 14.82 -2.89
N GLY A 167 -3.42 13.65 -3.45
CA GLY A 167 -4.05 12.54 -2.75
C GLY A 167 -3.09 11.89 -1.76
N VAL A 168 -3.62 11.41 -0.65
CA VAL A 168 -2.85 10.76 0.42
C VAL A 168 -3.32 9.33 0.63
N SER A 169 -4.56 9.10 1.01
CA SER A 169 -5.13 7.78 1.25
C SER A 169 -6.48 7.60 0.57
N ALA A 170 -6.93 6.36 0.51
CA ALA A 170 -8.27 6.00 0.10
C ALA A 170 -8.83 4.90 1.00
N SER A 171 -10.12 4.98 1.31
CA SER A 171 -10.81 4.00 2.13
C SER A 171 -12.19 3.73 1.55
N PHE A 172 -12.52 2.46 1.30
CA PHE A 172 -13.86 2.02 0.99
C PHE A 172 -14.61 1.60 2.26
N ALA A 173 -15.84 2.04 2.38
CA ALA A 173 -16.76 1.66 3.45
C ALA A 173 -18.20 1.89 3.01
N ASP A 174 -19.13 1.06 3.44
CA ASP A 174 -20.57 1.28 3.29
C ASP A 174 -21.04 2.19 4.45
N ILE A 175 -21.12 3.51 4.20
CA ILE A 175 -21.33 4.52 5.24
C ILE A 175 -22.79 4.74 5.61
N ASP A 176 -23.72 4.31 4.78
CA ASP A 176 -25.17 4.49 5.00
C ASP A 176 -25.95 3.15 5.08
N ASN A 177 -25.21 2.03 5.04
CA ASN A 177 -25.74 0.67 5.16
C ASN A 177 -26.68 0.25 4.01
N ASP A 178 -26.49 0.81 2.80
CA ASP A 178 -27.29 0.44 1.63
C ASP A 178 -26.75 -0.81 0.89
N GLY A 179 -25.52 -1.19 1.16
CA GLY A 179 -24.84 -2.39 0.64
C GLY A 179 -23.80 -2.09 -0.42
N ASP A 180 -23.61 -0.84 -0.78
CA ASP A 180 -22.68 -0.41 -1.82
C ASP A 180 -21.44 0.25 -1.16
N PRO A 181 -20.21 -0.05 -1.62
CA PRO A 181 -19.02 0.54 -1.04
C PRO A 181 -18.84 2.01 -1.47
N ASP A 182 -18.89 2.93 -0.52
CA ASP A 182 -18.56 4.33 -0.70
C ASP A 182 -17.07 4.58 -0.58
N LEU A 183 -16.59 5.71 -1.13
CA LEU A 183 -15.17 6.02 -1.19
C LEU A 183 -14.86 7.33 -0.47
N TYR A 184 -13.98 7.27 0.53
CA TYR A 184 -13.41 8.45 1.17
C TYR A 184 -11.93 8.62 0.80
N VAL A 185 -11.58 9.80 0.25
CA VAL A 185 -10.23 10.13 -0.20
C VAL A 185 -9.67 11.28 0.62
N THR A 186 -8.54 11.06 1.28
CA THR A 186 -7.85 12.14 1.98
C THR A 186 -6.98 12.95 1.05
N VAL A 187 -7.00 14.26 1.20
CA VAL A 187 -6.39 15.20 0.28
C VAL A 187 -5.70 16.34 1.02
N LEU A 188 -4.45 16.61 0.69
CA LEU A 188 -3.67 17.67 1.31
C LEU A 188 -4.31 19.05 1.10
N ARG A 189 -4.70 19.74 2.19
CA ARG A 189 -5.14 21.14 2.31
C ARG A 189 -6.32 21.59 1.43
N ARG A 190 -6.87 20.75 0.59
CA ARG A 190 -7.97 21.15 -0.33
C ARG A 190 -9.36 20.68 0.09
N GLY A 191 -9.43 19.90 1.13
CA GLY A 191 -10.62 19.21 1.63
C GLY A 191 -10.67 17.77 1.16
N ASN A 192 -10.87 16.88 2.11
CA ASN A 192 -11.10 15.47 1.83
C ASN A 192 -12.37 15.28 1.02
N ILE A 193 -12.48 14.19 0.28
CA ILE A 193 -13.59 13.96 -0.64
C ILE A 193 -14.32 12.69 -0.21
N LEU A 194 -15.63 12.80 -0.08
CA LEU A 194 -16.53 11.68 0.15
C LEU A 194 -17.37 11.47 -1.10
N PHE A 195 -17.26 10.29 -1.68
CA PHE A 195 -18.02 9.85 -2.83
C PHE A 195 -19.03 8.78 -2.42
N GLU A 196 -20.32 9.04 -2.63
CA GLU A 196 -21.43 8.10 -2.46
C GLU A 196 -21.57 7.25 -3.74
N ASN A 197 -21.54 5.93 -3.61
CA ASN A 197 -21.75 4.99 -4.73
C ASN A 197 -23.26 4.81 -4.95
N ASP A 198 -23.66 4.49 -6.17
CA ASP A 198 -25.05 4.14 -6.51
C ASP A 198 -25.26 2.63 -6.77
N GLY A 199 -24.28 1.80 -6.39
CA GLY A 199 -24.26 0.36 -6.59
C GLY A 199 -23.96 -0.09 -8.03
N THR A 200 -23.63 0.84 -8.91
CA THR A 200 -23.26 0.53 -10.30
C THR A 200 -21.85 0.97 -10.66
N GLY A 201 -21.03 1.30 -9.65
CA GLY A 201 -19.70 1.88 -9.85
C GLY A 201 -19.74 3.35 -10.30
N THR A 202 -20.88 4.04 -10.12
CA THR A 202 -21.01 5.47 -10.41
C THR A 202 -21.11 6.23 -9.10
N PHE A 203 -20.22 7.20 -8.91
CA PHE A 203 -20.08 7.91 -7.64
C PHE A 203 -20.50 9.37 -7.75
N LYS A 204 -21.01 9.89 -6.67
CA LYS A 204 -21.39 11.29 -6.51
C LYS A 204 -20.60 11.92 -5.36
N ASP A 205 -19.92 13.04 -5.61
CA ASP A 205 -19.26 13.82 -4.56
C ASP A 205 -20.30 14.44 -3.62
N ILE A 206 -20.31 13.96 -2.37
CA ILE A 206 -21.19 14.43 -1.27
C ILE A 206 -20.40 15.11 -0.15
N SER A 207 -19.13 15.43 -0.35
CA SER A 207 -18.23 16.02 0.65
C SER A 207 -18.82 17.27 1.28
N LYS A 208 -19.49 18.09 0.46
CA LYS A 208 -20.10 19.34 0.93
C LYS A 208 -21.36 19.05 1.74
N GLY A 209 -21.27 19.28 3.03
CA GLY A 209 -22.39 19.09 3.97
C GLY A 209 -22.30 17.79 4.75
N SER A 210 -21.44 16.86 4.37
CA SER A 210 -21.16 15.64 5.14
C SER A 210 -20.47 15.92 6.48
N GLY A 211 -19.70 17.01 6.59
CA GLY A 211 -18.84 17.30 7.74
C GLY A 211 -17.42 16.79 7.59
N LEU A 212 -17.09 16.09 6.50
CA LEU A 212 -15.81 15.40 6.28
C LEU A 212 -14.82 16.15 5.36
N ASP A 213 -15.12 17.38 4.94
CA ASP A 213 -14.25 18.17 4.05
C ASP A 213 -13.03 18.80 4.76
N TYR A 214 -12.35 18.05 5.62
CA TYR A 214 -11.20 18.50 6.41
C TYR A 214 -10.09 19.10 5.51
N LYS A 215 -9.54 20.24 5.93
CA LYS A 215 -8.56 21.02 5.16
C LYS A 215 -7.25 21.24 5.93
N GLY A 216 -6.49 20.21 6.11
CA GLY A 216 -5.20 20.25 6.80
C GLY A 216 -4.22 19.26 6.16
N HIS A 217 -3.52 18.54 6.98
CA HIS A 217 -2.54 17.54 6.60
C HIS A 217 -3.02 16.13 7.00
N PRO A 218 -4.12 15.62 6.39
CA PRO A 218 -4.64 14.30 6.71
C PRO A 218 -3.67 13.21 6.28
N SER A 219 -3.77 12.06 6.94
CA SER A 219 -3.11 10.83 6.56
C SER A 219 -4.14 9.74 6.27
N ALA A 220 -4.30 8.74 7.12
CA ALA A 220 -5.27 7.67 6.95
C ALA A 220 -6.67 8.07 7.44
N ALA A 221 -7.68 7.45 6.87
CA ALA A 221 -9.05 7.44 7.40
C ALA A 221 -9.42 5.99 7.73
N VAL A 222 -9.86 5.74 8.96
CA VAL A 222 -10.19 4.42 9.47
C VAL A 222 -11.67 4.40 9.86
N PHE A 223 -12.44 3.56 9.16
CA PHE A 223 -13.85 3.34 9.44
C PHE A 223 -14.01 2.23 10.48
N PHE A 224 -14.79 2.49 11.51
CA PHE A 224 -15.17 1.52 12.54
C PHE A 224 -16.37 2.04 13.33
N ASP A 225 -17.14 1.16 13.94
CA ASP A 225 -18.26 1.52 14.80
C ASP A 225 -17.77 1.61 16.25
N TYR A 226 -17.36 2.81 16.72
CA TYR A 226 -16.79 2.95 18.06
C TYR A 226 -17.83 2.85 19.16
N ASN A 227 -19.10 3.13 18.85
CA ASN A 227 -20.16 3.30 19.85
C ASN A 227 -21.23 2.21 19.81
N GLY A 228 -21.14 1.24 18.89
CA GLY A 228 -22.05 0.12 18.76
C GLY A 228 -23.44 0.49 18.26
N ASP A 229 -23.58 1.62 17.52
CA ASP A 229 -24.89 2.05 16.99
C ASP A 229 -25.20 1.50 15.59
N GLY A 230 -24.27 0.73 14.99
CA GLY A 230 -24.44 0.07 13.70
C GLY A 230 -24.11 0.97 12.50
N LEU A 231 -23.60 2.18 12.72
CA LEU A 231 -23.10 3.08 11.69
C LEU A 231 -21.56 3.15 11.76
N LEU A 232 -20.92 3.23 10.62
CA LEU A 232 -19.47 3.38 10.59
C LEU A 232 -19.07 4.82 10.86
N ASP A 233 -18.30 5.02 11.92
CA ASP A 233 -17.62 6.26 12.28
C ASP A 233 -16.25 6.34 11.59
N ILE A 234 -15.59 7.51 11.62
CA ILE A 234 -14.29 7.70 10.98
C ILE A 234 -13.28 8.27 11.98
N PHE A 235 -12.16 7.60 12.17
CA PHE A 235 -10.99 8.22 12.76
C PHE A 235 -10.05 8.70 11.64
N LEU A 236 -9.89 10.03 11.53
CA LEU A 236 -9.00 10.68 10.59
C LEU A 236 -7.69 11.01 11.28
N THR A 237 -6.60 10.32 10.90
CA THR A 237 -5.26 10.64 11.40
C THR A 237 -4.70 11.88 10.70
N VAL A 238 -3.97 12.70 11.43
CA VAL A 238 -3.40 13.96 10.94
C VAL A 238 -1.93 14.04 11.31
N VAL A 239 -1.09 14.33 10.29
CA VAL A 239 0.36 14.36 10.46
C VAL A 239 0.85 15.67 11.09
N GLY A 240 0.11 16.76 10.90
CA GLY A 240 0.57 18.10 11.27
C GLY A 240 1.20 18.88 10.09
N GLN A 241 1.46 20.17 10.32
CA GLN A 241 1.79 21.09 9.23
C GLN A 241 3.23 20.91 8.73
N TYR A 242 3.41 20.22 7.64
CA TYR A 242 4.68 20.08 6.92
C TYR A 242 4.76 20.90 5.63
N THR A 243 3.66 21.56 5.22
CA THR A 243 3.63 22.46 4.06
C THR A 243 3.29 23.90 4.42
N THR A 244 3.78 24.83 3.60
CA THR A 244 3.47 26.26 3.67
C THR A 244 2.21 26.60 2.86
N GLU A 245 1.79 27.88 2.88
CA GLU A 245 0.72 28.41 2.03
C GLU A 245 1.17 28.71 0.58
N GLU A 246 2.46 28.58 0.28
CA GLU A 246 3.02 28.89 -1.03
C GLU A 246 2.63 27.82 -2.05
N LEU A 247 1.96 28.23 -3.13
CA LEU A 247 1.65 27.35 -4.26
C LEU A 247 2.78 27.34 -5.29
N LYS A 248 3.30 26.16 -5.58
CA LYS A 248 4.26 25.92 -6.67
C LYS A 248 3.60 25.15 -7.81
N LYS A 249 4.14 25.29 -9.02
CA LYS A 249 3.69 24.50 -10.17
C LYS A 249 4.50 23.22 -10.27
N ALA A 250 3.82 22.11 -10.50
CA ALA A 250 4.48 20.83 -10.79
C ALA A 250 5.32 20.94 -12.07
N SER A 251 6.48 20.31 -12.09
CA SER A 251 7.36 20.34 -13.25
C SER A 251 6.78 19.48 -14.39
N ARG A 252 7.14 19.83 -15.65
CA ARG A 252 6.73 19.03 -16.81
C ARG A 252 7.35 17.63 -16.82
N SER A 253 8.48 17.45 -16.16
CA SER A 253 9.16 16.16 -16.01
C SER A 253 8.32 15.12 -15.23
N SER A 254 7.35 15.56 -14.42
CA SER A 254 6.40 14.67 -13.75
C SER A 254 5.32 14.07 -14.68
N GLY A 255 5.41 14.29 -16.02
CA GLY A 255 4.43 13.76 -16.98
C GLY A 255 3.05 14.41 -16.94
N SER A 256 2.85 15.42 -16.10
CA SER A 256 1.58 16.15 -16.01
C SER A 256 1.25 16.87 -17.31
N LYS A 257 0.17 16.48 -17.98
CA LYS A 257 -0.36 17.16 -19.17
C LYS A 257 -1.03 18.50 -18.84
N LYS A 258 -1.24 18.84 -17.55
CA LYS A 258 -1.91 20.06 -17.08
C LYS A 258 -1.06 20.75 -16.01
N ASN A 259 -1.23 22.07 -15.84
CA ASN A 259 -0.57 22.88 -14.82
C ASN A 259 -1.06 22.51 -13.39
N SER A 260 -0.62 21.39 -12.86
CA SER A 260 -0.89 21.01 -11.49
C SER A 260 -0.10 21.93 -10.54
N SER A 261 -0.71 22.32 -9.44
CA SER A 261 -0.06 23.10 -8.39
C SER A 261 -0.12 22.35 -7.06
N TYR A 262 0.93 22.47 -6.27
CA TYR A 262 1.06 21.88 -4.96
C TYR A 262 1.56 22.90 -3.94
N TYR A 263 1.36 22.64 -2.66
CA TYR A 263 1.87 23.49 -1.58
C TYR A 263 3.34 23.17 -1.31
N ALA A 264 4.18 24.21 -1.21
CA ALA A 264 5.60 24.03 -0.91
C ALA A 264 5.80 23.51 0.50
N GLY A 265 6.66 22.50 0.66
CA GLY A 265 7.09 22.03 1.98
C GLY A 265 7.91 23.07 2.75
N PHE A 266 7.87 23.00 4.08
CA PHE A 266 8.83 23.73 4.91
C PHE A 266 10.24 23.18 4.70
N ASN A 267 11.26 24.03 4.77
CA ASN A 267 12.65 23.59 4.65
C ASN A 267 13.07 22.60 5.77
N ASP A 268 12.36 22.61 6.86
CA ASP A 268 12.55 21.79 8.06
C ASP A 268 11.30 20.94 8.35
N GLY A 269 10.62 20.46 7.31
CA GLY A 269 9.38 19.70 7.40
C GLY A 269 9.46 18.57 8.45
N PHE A 270 10.50 17.76 8.40
CA PHE A 270 10.72 16.64 9.35
C PHE A 270 10.95 17.03 10.80
N SER A 271 11.25 18.29 11.08
CA SER A 271 11.35 18.81 12.46
C SER A 271 10.03 19.43 12.94
N GLY A 272 8.97 19.28 12.18
CA GLY A 272 7.65 19.88 12.50
C GLY A 272 7.05 19.35 13.78
N HIS A 273 7.24 18.06 14.10
CA HIS A 273 6.78 17.41 15.32
C HIS A 273 7.36 18.04 16.61
N LEU A 274 8.50 18.74 16.50
CA LEU A 274 9.12 19.49 17.63
C LEU A 274 8.55 20.90 17.78
N LYS A 275 7.53 21.28 16.98
CA LYS A 275 6.99 22.64 16.90
C LYS A 275 5.51 22.63 17.24
N PRO A 276 5.13 23.01 18.47
CA PRO A 276 3.73 23.01 18.89
C PRO A 276 2.79 23.78 17.96
N GLU A 277 3.31 24.85 17.33
CA GLU A 277 2.52 25.64 16.38
C GLU A 277 2.22 24.94 15.05
N ARG A 278 2.77 23.77 14.80
CA ARG A 278 2.53 22.94 13.61
C ARG A 278 1.73 21.68 13.89
N ILE A 279 1.37 21.45 15.13
CA ILE A 279 0.52 20.31 15.50
C ILE A 279 -0.88 20.54 14.93
N GLU A 280 -1.43 19.51 14.34
CA GLU A 280 -2.85 19.38 13.98
C GLU A 280 -3.39 18.13 14.68
N THR A 281 -4.60 18.19 15.18
CA THR A 281 -5.19 17.09 15.97
C THR A 281 -5.91 16.12 15.07
N SER A 282 -5.69 14.81 15.28
CA SER A 282 -6.49 13.75 14.66
C SER A 282 -7.95 13.83 15.13
N ILE A 283 -8.90 13.40 14.30
CA ILE A 283 -10.33 13.67 14.51
C ILE A 283 -11.14 12.39 14.48
N LEU A 284 -11.97 12.17 15.50
CA LEU A 284 -13.02 11.16 15.46
C LEU A 284 -14.33 11.82 15.02
N PHE A 285 -14.79 11.45 13.83
CA PHE A 285 -16.06 11.86 13.29
C PHE A 285 -17.12 10.78 13.57
N LYS A 286 -18.15 11.13 14.34
CA LYS A 286 -19.30 10.26 14.52
C LYS A 286 -20.25 10.38 13.34
N ASN A 287 -20.68 9.25 12.80
CA ASN A 287 -21.76 9.16 11.82
C ASN A 287 -23.12 9.34 12.54
N GLU A 288 -23.90 10.33 12.11
CA GLU A 288 -25.24 10.58 12.64
C GLU A 288 -26.37 10.10 11.69
N GLY A 289 -25.99 9.32 10.66
CA GLY A 289 -26.88 8.90 9.58
C GLY A 289 -27.08 10.00 8.51
N GLU A 290 -27.75 9.63 7.42
CA GLU A 290 -28.00 10.53 6.27
C GLU A 290 -26.71 11.17 5.72
N ASN A 291 -25.61 10.42 5.71
CA ASN A 291 -24.28 10.83 5.24
C ASN A 291 -23.75 12.09 5.95
N ARG A 292 -24.08 12.26 7.23
CA ARG A 292 -23.68 13.40 8.05
C ARG A 292 -22.79 12.96 9.20
N PHE A 293 -21.63 13.58 9.31
CA PHE A 293 -20.61 13.30 10.32
C PHE A 293 -20.33 14.52 11.18
N VAL A 294 -20.04 14.29 12.47
CA VAL A 294 -19.78 15.35 13.45
C VAL A 294 -18.53 15.01 14.25
N ASP A 295 -17.61 15.96 14.38
CA ASP A 295 -16.45 15.85 15.26
C ASP A 295 -16.90 15.67 16.72
N VAL A 296 -16.49 14.54 17.30
CA VAL A 296 -16.78 14.19 18.70
C VAL A 296 -15.52 14.02 19.54
N SER A 297 -14.35 14.25 19.00
CA SER A 297 -13.04 13.95 19.60
C SER A 297 -12.91 14.45 21.03
N GLU A 298 -13.15 15.74 21.26
CA GLU A 298 -13.11 16.35 22.60
C GLU A 298 -14.14 15.75 23.54
N LYS A 299 -15.35 15.52 23.02
CA LYS A 299 -16.49 15.01 23.81
C LYS A 299 -16.22 13.60 24.35
N VAL A 300 -15.56 12.76 23.56
CA VAL A 300 -15.27 11.36 23.93
C VAL A 300 -13.86 11.18 24.51
N GLY A 301 -13.09 12.26 24.66
CA GLY A 301 -11.75 12.21 25.26
C GLY A 301 -10.65 11.64 24.37
N LEU A 302 -10.88 11.57 23.03
CA LEU A 302 -9.87 11.14 22.07
C LEU A 302 -9.21 12.37 21.48
N GLN A 303 -8.17 12.86 22.15
CA GLN A 303 -7.37 14.02 21.73
C GLN A 303 -5.95 13.55 21.38
N ASP A 304 -5.73 13.30 20.09
CA ASP A 304 -4.44 12.88 19.57
C ASP A 304 -3.74 14.06 18.88
N GLU A 305 -2.72 14.59 19.53
CA GLU A 305 -1.88 15.72 19.08
C GLU A 305 -0.51 15.22 18.59
N SER A 306 -0.47 14.03 18.04
CA SER A 306 0.76 13.40 17.52
C SER A 306 0.92 13.66 16.01
N TRP A 307 2.04 13.24 15.44
CA TRP A 307 2.23 13.15 14.00
C TRP A 307 1.72 11.80 13.51
N SER A 308 0.40 11.66 13.45
CA SER A 308 -0.27 10.38 13.31
C SER A 308 -0.38 9.96 11.85
N GLY A 309 0.33 8.88 11.49
CA GLY A 309 0.39 8.34 10.13
C GLY A 309 -0.78 7.45 9.79
N ALA A 310 -1.11 6.51 10.65
CA ALA A 310 -2.19 5.54 10.50
C ALA A 310 -2.75 5.14 11.88
N ALA A 311 -3.82 4.37 11.87
CA ALA A 311 -4.40 3.79 13.07
C ALA A 311 -5.04 2.43 12.76
N SER A 312 -5.26 1.61 13.78
CA SER A 312 -6.01 0.36 13.65
C SER A 312 -6.92 0.15 14.85
N PRO A 313 -8.19 -0.23 14.64
CA PRO A 313 -9.02 -0.75 15.70
C PRO A 313 -8.43 -2.05 16.25
N ILE A 314 -8.52 -2.23 17.55
CA ILE A 314 -8.09 -3.44 18.27
C ILE A 314 -8.92 -3.57 19.53
N ASP A 315 -9.27 -4.76 19.95
CA ASP A 315 -9.97 -5.02 21.22
C ASP A 315 -8.96 -5.71 22.17
N VAL A 316 -8.16 -4.88 22.89
CA VAL A 316 -7.03 -5.35 23.72
C VAL A 316 -7.50 -6.10 24.97
N ASN A 317 -8.59 -5.62 25.58
CA ASN A 317 -9.13 -6.17 26.81
C ASN A 317 -10.24 -7.20 26.58
N GLU A 318 -10.55 -7.51 25.32
CA GLU A 318 -11.56 -8.48 24.88
C GLU A 318 -12.98 -8.18 25.41
N ASP A 319 -13.29 -6.90 25.65
CA ASP A 319 -14.60 -6.50 26.17
C ASP A 319 -15.65 -6.29 25.09
N GLY A 320 -15.25 -6.34 23.82
CA GLY A 320 -16.11 -6.22 22.64
C GLY A 320 -16.28 -4.81 22.11
N TRP A 321 -15.66 -3.81 22.73
CA TRP A 321 -15.60 -2.45 22.23
C TRP A 321 -14.28 -2.23 21.47
N PRO A 322 -14.32 -1.66 20.28
CA PRO A 322 -13.07 -1.41 19.54
C PRO A 322 -12.28 -0.27 20.19
N ASP A 323 -11.13 -0.60 20.74
CA ASP A 323 -10.07 0.32 21.12
C ASP A 323 -9.38 0.88 19.89
N LEU A 324 -8.44 1.82 20.05
CA LEU A 324 -7.74 2.42 18.94
C LEU A 324 -6.22 2.47 19.20
N TYR A 325 -5.44 1.85 18.33
CA TYR A 325 -4.01 2.02 18.28
C TYR A 325 -3.63 3.02 17.18
N VAL A 326 -2.92 4.09 17.55
CA VAL A 326 -2.58 5.20 16.66
C VAL A 326 -1.07 5.29 16.50
N LEU A 327 -0.61 5.20 15.25
CA LEU A 327 0.81 5.29 14.91
C LEU A 327 1.30 6.74 14.92
N ASN A 328 2.47 6.95 15.54
CA ASN A 328 3.15 8.22 15.50
C ASN A 328 4.43 8.12 14.67
N MET A 329 4.49 8.83 13.55
CA MET A 329 5.63 8.77 12.63
C MET A 329 6.92 9.36 13.20
N GLN A 330 6.86 10.09 14.32
CA GLN A 330 8.03 10.66 14.99
C GLN A 330 7.75 10.81 16.49
N GLY A 331 7.62 9.71 17.19
CA GLY A 331 7.35 9.72 18.61
C GLY A 331 6.82 8.38 19.10
N HIS A 332 6.19 8.41 20.26
CA HIS A 332 5.59 7.22 20.84
C HIS A 332 4.18 7.02 20.27
N ASP A 333 3.86 5.83 19.84
CA ASP A 333 2.51 5.48 19.42
C ASP A 333 1.52 5.59 20.58
N GLN A 334 0.25 5.83 20.28
CA GLN A 334 -0.81 5.99 21.26
C GLN A 334 -1.75 4.78 21.24
N TYR A 335 -2.22 4.40 22.42
CA TYR A 335 -3.29 3.42 22.56
C TYR A 335 -4.41 4.01 23.43
N TYR A 336 -5.60 4.03 22.87
CA TYR A 336 -6.78 4.56 23.52
C TYR A 336 -7.77 3.43 23.77
N GLU A 337 -8.01 3.10 25.05
CA GLU A 337 -9.02 2.13 25.47
C GLU A 337 -10.41 2.75 25.38
N ASN A 338 -11.31 2.08 24.70
CA ASN A 338 -12.71 2.48 24.53
C ASN A 338 -13.56 1.96 25.72
N VAL A 339 -14.08 2.85 26.52
CA VAL A 339 -14.90 2.49 27.67
C VAL A 339 -16.38 2.47 27.29
N GLU A 340 -16.90 1.28 27.02
CA GLU A 340 -18.32 1.00 26.73
C GLU A 340 -18.90 1.87 25.60
N GLY A 341 -18.10 2.22 24.55
CA GLY A 341 -18.53 3.06 23.44
C GLY A 341 -18.83 4.51 23.79
N LYS A 342 -18.44 4.96 24.98
CA LYS A 342 -18.81 6.28 25.51
C LYS A 342 -17.68 7.27 25.51
N HIS A 343 -16.47 6.84 25.81
CA HIS A 343 -15.28 7.67 25.85
C HIS A 343 -14.00 6.83 25.76
N PHE A 344 -12.93 7.48 25.37
CA PHE A 344 -11.59 6.86 25.27
C PHE A 344 -10.70 7.31 26.43
N VAL A 345 -9.82 6.41 26.86
CA VAL A 345 -8.82 6.63 27.91
C VAL A 345 -7.45 6.29 27.36
N ASP A 346 -6.49 7.21 27.41
CA ASP A 346 -5.11 6.94 27.04
C ASP A 346 -4.46 5.94 28.01
N LYS A 347 -4.14 4.76 27.50
CA LYS A 347 -3.47 3.66 28.19
C LYS A 347 -2.12 3.32 27.56
N SER A 348 -1.61 4.18 26.66
CA SER A 348 -0.42 3.93 25.84
C SER A 348 0.75 3.40 26.63
N ARG A 349 1.10 4.07 27.73
CA ARG A 349 2.26 3.70 28.55
C ARG A 349 2.03 2.51 29.47
N GLU A 350 0.79 2.19 29.75
CA GLU A 350 0.39 1.07 30.60
C GLU A 350 0.50 -0.24 29.81
N VAL A 351 -0.05 -0.26 28.60
CA VAL A 351 -0.16 -1.47 27.74
C VAL A 351 1.08 -1.62 26.86
N PHE A 352 1.52 -0.51 26.22
CA PHE A 352 2.65 -0.48 25.30
C PHE A 352 3.75 0.48 25.81
N PRO A 353 4.54 0.08 26.81
CA PRO A 353 5.54 0.99 27.43
C PRO A 353 6.68 1.38 26.49
N LYS A 354 6.89 0.61 25.42
CA LYS A 354 7.85 0.88 24.35
C LYS A 354 7.15 0.75 23.02
N THR A 355 7.35 1.67 22.09
CA THR A 355 6.80 1.62 20.75
C THR A 355 7.84 2.04 19.72
N PRO A 356 7.70 1.71 18.45
CA PRO A 356 8.56 2.23 17.40
C PRO A 356 8.57 3.76 17.37
N TRP A 357 9.65 4.33 16.87
CA TRP A 357 9.81 5.80 16.77
C TRP A 357 9.22 6.37 15.49
N GLY A 358 9.34 5.62 14.38
CA GLY A 358 8.94 6.05 13.05
C GLY A 358 7.90 5.14 12.45
N SER A 359 6.85 4.87 13.20
CA SER A 359 5.78 3.95 12.85
C SER A 359 5.09 4.33 11.55
N MET A 360 4.91 3.37 10.63
CA MET A 360 4.30 3.58 9.33
C MET A 360 3.08 2.71 9.08
N GLY A 361 3.21 1.40 9.10
CA GLY A 361 2.11 0.45 8.92
C GLY A 361 1.74 -0.25 10.22
N VAL A 362 0.47 -0.61 10.36
CA VAL A 362 -0.08 -1.37 11.49
C VAL A 362 -1.09 -2.38 11.01
N LYS A 363 -1.07 -3.58 11.58
CA LYS A 363 -2.09 -4.61 11.36
C LYS A 363 -2.25 -5.47 12.61
N VAL A 364 -3.49 -5.85 12.84
CA VAL A 364 -3.92 -6.74 13.92
C VAL A 364 -4.30 -8.09 13.29
N PHE A 365 -3.71 -9.19 13.74
CA PHE A 365 -4.02 -10.54 13.27
C PHE A 365 -3.56 -11.61 14.25
N ASP A 366 -4.08 -12.82 14.13
CA ASP A 366 -3.70 -13.98 14.96
C ASP A 366 -2.51 -14.70 14.30
N TYR A 367 -1.28 -14.39 14.76
CA TYR A 367 -0.03 -14.92 14.20
C TYR A 367 0.16 -16.40 14.43
N ASN A 368 -0.31 -16.88 15.60
CA ASN A 368 0.01 -18.21 16.10
C ASN A 368 -1.20 -19.14 16.21
N ASN A 369 -2.36 -18.72 15.70
CA ASN A 369 -3.64 -19.44 15.77
C ASN A 369 -4.05 -19.80 17.22
N ASP A 370 -3.74 -18.92 18.20
CA ASP A 370 -4.18 -19.10 19.59
C ASP A 370 -5.52 -18.41 19.89
N GLY A 371 -6.07 -17.73 18.91
CA GLY A 371 -7.35 -17.03 18.98
C GLY A 371 -7.28 -15.64 19.58
N LYS A 372 -6.08 -15.12 19.87
CA LYS A 372 -5.84 -13.74 20.32
C LYS A 372 -5.21 -12.92 19.21
N MET A 373 -5.58 -11.66 19.17
CA MET A 373 -5.06 -10.75 18.17
C MET A 373 -3.72 -10.17 18.59
N ASP A 374 -2.71 -10.39 17.76
CA ASP A 374 -1.37 -9.83 17.86
C ASP A 374 -1.30 -8.50 17.09
N LEU A 375 -0.26 -7.70 17.33
CA LEU A 375 -0.10 -6.39 16.72
C LEU A 375 1.28 -6.28 16.06
N TYR A 376 1.31 -6.07 14.75
CA TYR A 376 2.54 -5.82 14.02
C TYR A 376 2.62 -4.37 13.54
N ILE A 377 3.80 -3.73 13.70
CA ILE A 377 4.06 -2.34 13.34
C ILE A 377 5.38 -2.28 12.58
N THR A 378 5.37 -1.60 11.43
CA THR A 378 6.58 -1.30 10.67
C THR A 378 7.15 0.07 11.03
N ASP A 379 8.49 0.21 11.02
CA ASP A 379 9.21 1.43 11.42
C ASP A 379 10.24 1.85 10.36
N MET A 380 10.07 3.03 9.76
CA MET A 380 10.98 3.58 8.76
C MET A 380 12.34 3.99 9.34
N HIS A 381 12.50 4.05 10.67
CA HIS A 381 13.74 4.41 11.34
C HIS A 381 14.57 3.21 11.78
N SER A 382 14.30 2.03 11.23
CA SER A 382 15.09 0.82 11.51
C SER A 382 16.59 1.06 11.28
N ASP A 383 16.97 1.78 10.22
CA ASP A 383 18.30 2.35 10.02
C ASP A 383 18.23 3.54 9.06
N MET A 384 18.79 4.69 9.44
CA MET A 384 18.85 5.90 8.63
C MET A 384 20.09 5.96 7.73
N SER A 385 20.94 4.93 7.74
CA SER A 385 22.17 4.88 6.96
C SER A 385 21.90 4.51 5.49
N GLU A 386 22.47 5.27 4.57
CA GLU A 386 22.48 4.94 3.13
C GLU A 386 23.35 3.69 2.82
N ASN A 387 24.30 3.37 3.72
CA ASN A 387 25.32 2.36 3.53
C ASN A 387 25.21 1.23 4.58
N ILE A 388 24.01 0.68 4.73
CA ILE A 388 23.82 -0.49 5.58
C ILE A 388 24.25 -1.76 4.84
N GLY A 389 24.99 -2.63 5.51
CA GLY A 389 25.30 -3.97 4.97
C GLY A 389 24.06 -4.87 4.98
N VAL A 390 23.99 -5.79 4.04
CA VAL A 390 22.85 -6.73 3.86
C VAL A 390 22.60 -7.53 5.15
N GLU A 391 23.64 -7.87 5.88
CA GLU A 391 23.58 -8.60 7.15
C GLU A 391 22.88 -7.85 8.29
N ARG A 392 22.61 -6.55 8.09
CA ARG A 392 21.94 -5.71 9.09
C ARG A 392 20.52 -5.31 8.73
N GLU A 393 20.11 -5.56 7.50
CA GLU A 393 18.77 -5.17 7.02
C GLU A 393 17.63 -5.86 7.77
N LYS A 394 17.90 -7.02 8.36
CA LYS A 394 16.96 -7.83 9.13
C LYS A 394 17.21 -7.76 10.64
N LEU A 395 17.80 -6.67 11.10
CA LEU A 395 18.08 -6.46 12.53
C LEU A 395 17.63 -5.06 12.93
N LYS A 396 17.16 -4.92 14.17
CA LYS A 396 16.84 -3.60 14.73
C LYS A 396 18.02 -2.65 14.61
N SER A 397 17.73 -1.39 14.36
CA SER A 397 18.73 -0.33 14.31
C SER A 397 19.46 -0.21 15.64
N ARG A 398 20.78 -0.06 15.55
CA ARG A 398 21.61 0.30 16.69
C ARG A 398 21.76 1.81 16.85
N MET A 399 20.99 2.60 16.11
CA MET A 399 21.03 4.05 16.21
C MET A 399 20.66 4.47 17.63
N GLN A 400 21.53 5.28 18.24
CA GLN A 400 21.28 5.89 19.54
C GLN A 400 21.07 7.38 19.33
N TRP A 401 19.86 7.83 19.59
CA TRP A 401 19.55 9.23 19.68
C TRP A 401 20.15 9.84 20.93
N SER A 402 20.43 11.15 20.92
CA SER A 402 20.87 11.85 22.14
C SER A 402 19.79 11.71 23.23
N GLU A 403 20.21 11.59 24.50
CA GLU A 403 19.25 11.53 25.60
C GLU A 403 18.31 12.74 25.68
N GLU A 404 18.69 13.87 25.14
CA GLU A 404 17.86 15.06 25.07
C GLU A 404 16.70 14.88 24.09
N PHE A 405 16.96 14.20 22.97
CA PHE A 405 15.94 13.83 21.99
C PHE A 405 15.02 12.73 22.54
N LEU A 406 15.58 11.73 23.23
CA LEU A 406 14.83 10.65 23.86
C LEU A 406 14.05 11.11 25.12
N ARG A 407 14.39 12.24 25.73
CA ARG A 407 13.66 12.81 26.88
C ARG A 407 12.27 13.34 26.52
N SER A 408 11.99 13.52 25.25
CA SER A 408 10.63 13.88 24.78
C SER A 408 9.59 12.76 24.92
N GLY A 409 10.01 11.58 25.45
CA GLY A 409 9.10 10.48 25.67
C GLY A 409 9.73 9.08 25.71
N GLY A 410 10.93 8.99 25.64
CA GLY A 410 12.09 8.19 25.50
C GLY A 410 12.14 6.70 25.81
N ASN A 411 11.17 5.86 25.48
CA ASN A 411 11.36 4.41 25.41
C ASN A 411 11.00 3.90 23.99
N SER A 412 11.68 4.45 22.97
CA SER A 412 11.41 4.10 21.59
C SER A 412 12.18 2.85 21.15
N ILE A 413 11.53 2.03 20.35
CA ILE A 413 12.14 0.99 19.54
C ILE A 413 12.58 1.63 18.22
N PHE A 414 13.75 1.25 17.70
CA PHE A 414 14.22 1.66 16.37
C PHE A 414 14.28 0.42 15.50
N GLY A 415 13.19 0.13 14.83
CA GLY A 415 12.91 -1.05 14.05
C GLY A 415 11.45 -1.45 14.19
N ASN A 416 11.04 -2.45 13.43
CA ASN A 416 9.70 -2.98 13.51
C ASN A 416 9.40 -3.50 14.92
N ALA A 417 8.13 -3.50 15.29
CA ALA A 417 7.68 -4.13 16.52
C ALA A 417 6.60 -5.16 16.23
N PHE A 418 6.76 -6.34 16.80
CA PHE A 418 5.75 -7.38 16.80
C PHE A 418 5.36 -7.70 18.24
N TYR A 419 4.15 -7.34 18.61
CA TYR A 419 3.62 -7.53 19.94
C TYR A 419 2.72 -8.77 19.96
N LEU A 420 3.24 -9.85 20.51
CA LEU A 420 2.50 -11.08 20.74
C LEU A 420 1.59 -10.93 21.96
N ASN A 421 0.29 -11.15 21.77
CA ASN A 421 -0.71 -11.06 22.81
C ASN A 421 -0.65 -12.28 23.76
N ARG A 422 -0.23 -12.05 25.01
CA ARG A 422 -0.17 -13.10 26.05
C ARG A 422 -1.48 -13.27 26.83
N GLY A 423 -2.49 -12.47 26.52
CA GLY A 423 -3.75 -12.38 27.27
C GLY A 423 -3.69 -11.39 28.44
N ASP A 424 -4.86 -11.09 28.99
CA ASP A 424 -5.04 -10.15 30.11
C ASP A 424 -4.43 -8.75 29.86
N GLY A 425 -4.45 -8.29 28.58
CA GLY A 425 -3.88 -7.00 28.17
C GLY A 425 -2.35 -6.95 28.20
N HIS A 426 -1.69 -8.10 28.22
CA HIS A 426 -0.22 -8.17 28.25
C HIS A 426 0.34 -8.54 26.88
N PHE A 427 1.25 -7.71 26.36
CA PHE A 427 1.95 -7.90 25.10
C PHE A 427 3.45 -8.09 25.30
N GLU A 428 4.05 -8.99 24.53
CA GLU A 428 5.49 -9.23 24.49
C GLU A 428 6.04 -8.86 23.11
N GLU A 429 7.03 -7.98 23.04
CA GLU A 429 7.69 -7.60 21.79
C GLU A 429 8.68 -8.70 21.38
N ILE A 430 8.46 -9.32 20.20
CA ILE A 430 9.19 -10.51 19.74
C ILE A 430 9.75 -10.40 18.32
N SER A 431 9.73 -9.22 17.68
CA SER A 431 10.07 -9.06 16.25
C SER A 431 11.45 -9.65 15.87
N ASP A 432 12.48 -9.44 16.72
CA ASP A 432 13.81 -10.03 16.51
C ASP A 432 13.81 -11.57 16.57
N GLN A 433 12.95 -12.14 17.41
CA GLN A 433 12.89 -13.60 17.62
C GLN A 433 12.27 -14.30 16.42
N ILE A 434 11.25 -13.67 15.82
CA ILE A 434 10.50 -14.26 14.72
C ILE A 434 10.97 -13.79 13.33
N GLY A 435 11.96 -12.89 13.25
CA GLY A 435 12.50 -12.42 11.98
C GLY A 435 11.58 -11.43 11.27
N ALA A 436 10.86 -10.58 12.01
CA ALA A 436 9.93 -9.57 11.47
C ALA A 436 10.59 -8.22 11.12
N GLU A 437 11.91 -8.14 11.09
CA GLU A 437 12.64 -6.92 10.73
C GLU A 437 12.91 -6.82 9.23
N ASN A 438 12.88 -5.61 8.69
CA ASN A 438 13.33 -5.30 7.34
C ASN A 438 13.81 -3.86 7.22
N TYR A 439 14.40 -3.51 6.07
CA TYR A 439 15.01 -2.20 5.86
C TYR A 439 14.04 -1.23 5.18
N TRP A 440 13.81 -0.08 5.80
CA TRP A 440 12.94 0.99 5.30
C TRP A 440 11.54 0.53 4.87
N PRO A 441 10.82 -0.14 5.76
CA PRO A 441 9.44 -0.48 5.49
C PRO A 441 8.56 0.78 5.48
N TRP A 442 7.50 0.69 4.69
CA TRP A 442 6.38 1.62 4.75
C TRP A 442 5.14 0.89 5.20
N GLY A 443 4.31 0.49 4.27
CA GLY A 443 3.16 -0.30 4.56
C GLY A 443 3.40 -1.79 4.43
N PHE A 444 2.47 -2.55 4.94
CA PHE A 444 2.45 -4.00 4.76
C PHE A 444 1.02 -4.52 4.71
N SER A 445 0.86 -5.67 4.09
CA SER A 445 -0.41 -6.38 4.00
C SER A 445 -0.24 -7.80 4.53
N VAL A 446 -1.30 -8.34 5.09
CA VAL A 446 -1.31 -9.67 5.71
C VAL A 446 -2.30 -10.56 4.98
N GLY A 447 -1.89 -11.78 4.67
CA GLY A 447 -2.73 -12.79 4.04
C GLY A 447 -2.00 -14.14 3.99
N ASP A 448 -2.72 -15.22 4.02
CA ASP A 448 -2.17 -16.58 3.92
C ASP A 448 -1.81 -16.91 2.47
N LEU A 449 -0.60 -16.51 2.04
CA LEU A 449 -0.14 -16.56 0.64
C LEU A 449 0.10 -17.98 0.14
N ASN A 450 0.28 -18.93 1.05
CA ASN A 450 0.51 -20.34 0.70
C ASN A 450 -0.66 -21.25 1.09
N ALA A 451 -1.74 -20.67 1.64
CA ALA A 451 -2.96 -21.34 2.08
C ALA A 451 -2.71 -22.47 3.08
N ASP A 452 -1.77 -22.29 4.02
CA ASP A 452 -1.43 -23.29 5.05
C ASP A 452 -2.13 -23.05 6.40
N GLY A 453 -2.90 -21.97 6.51
CA GLY A 453 -3.66 -21.57 7.69
C GLY A 453 -2.90 -20.64 8.63
N TYR A 454 -1.73 -20.15 8.25
CA TYR A 454 -0.98 -19.13 8.98
C TYR A 454 -0.83 -17.85 8.16
N GLU A 455 -1.01 -16.72 8.81
CA GLU A 455 -0.90 -15.43 8.14
C GLU A 455 0.54 -15.10 7.77
N ASP A 456 0.76 -14.80 6.50
CA ASP A 456 2.01 -14.30 5.92
C ASP A 456 1.98 -12.78 5.79
N VAL A 457 3.13 -12.15 5.52
CA VAL A 457 3.26 -10.70 5.44
C VAL A 457 4.00 -10.28 4.20
N PHE A 458 3.41 -9.35 3.44
CA PHE A 458 4.10 -8.61 2.39
C PHE A 458 4.41 -7.20 2.89
N ILE A 459 5.68 -6.77 2.84
CA ILE A 459 6.13 -5.44 3.29
C ILE A 459 6.62 -4.63 2.11
N ALA A 460 5.97 -3.50 1.87
CA ALA A 460 6.37 -2.51 0.90
C ALA A 460 7.53 -1.66 1.43
N SER A 461 8.63 -1.58 0.69
CA SER A 461 9.84 -0.89 1.12
C SER A 461 10.28 0.17 0.13
N SER A 462 10.65 1.34 0.62
CA SER A 462 11.31 2.39 -0.15
C SER A 462 11.96 3.41 0.76
N MET A 463 13.01 4.09 0.29
CA MET A 463 13.55 5.24 1.01
C MET A 463 12.87 6.54 0.59
N ASN A 464 12.81 7.51 1.50
CA ASN A 464 12.38 8.86 1.22
C ASN A 464 13.27 9.55 0.14
N TYR A 465 14.57 9.31 0.23
CA TYR A 465 15.48 9.59 -0.88
C TYR A 465 15.71 8.30 -1.66
N PRO A 466 15.65 8.33 -2.99
CA PRO A 466 15.84 7.14 -3.79
C PRO A 466 17.34 6.79 -3.95
N PHE A 467 18.07 6.72 -2.84
CA PHE A 467 19.49 6.37 -2.82
C PHE A 467 19.74 4.87 -2.84
N ARG A 468 18.79 4.08 -2.35
CA ARG A 468 18.91 2.65 -2.27
C ARG A 468 17.64 1.99 -2.78
N TYR A 469 17.78 0.92 -3.52
CA TYR A 469 16.66 0.12 -3.97
C TYR A 469 15.88 -0.46 -2.79
N GLY A 470 14.58 -0.19 -2.75
CA GLY A 470 13.68 -0.74 -1.74
C GLY A 470 13.26 -2.15 -2.14
N VAL A 471 13.87 -3.16 -1.50
CA VAL A 471 13.46 -4.56 -1.68
C VAL A 471 12.20 -4.79 -0.86
N ASN A 472 11.09 -5.12 -1.53
CA ASN A 472 9.89 -5.58 -0.84
C ASN A 472 10.17 -6.90 -0.15
N SER A 473 9.66 -7.10 1.05
CA SER A 473 9.84 -8.35 1.78
C SER A 473 8.58 -9.20 1.73
N VAL A 474 8.76 -10.52 1.57
CA VAL A 474 7.71 -11.51 1.78
C VAL A 474 8.13 -12.41 2.91
N LEU A 475 7.35 -12.43 3.97
CA LEU A 475 7.61 -13.18 5.18
C LEU A 475 6.57 -14.30 5.27
N LEU A 476 6.96 -15.53 4.90
CA LEU A 476 6.12 -16.71 5.09
C LEU A 476 6.20 -17.21 6.56
N ASN A 477 5.06 -17.41 7.17
CA ASN A 477 4.93 -17.85 8.55
C ASN A 477 5.25 -19.35 8.70
N ASN A 478 6.34 -19.70 9.37
CA ASN A 478 6.67 -21.08 9.67
C ASN A 478 5.92 -21.57 10.93
N ARG A 479 4.60 -21.66 10.83
CA ARG A 479 3.73 -22.20 11.90
C ARG A 479 3.99 -21.55 13.25
N SER A 480 4.05 -20.23 13.26
CA SER A 480 4.32 -19.40 14.45
C SER A 480 5.70 -19.54 15.11
N GLU A 481 6.62 -20.33 14.57
CA GLU A 481 7.98 -20.39 15.08
C GLU A 481 8.79 -19.14 14.71
N ARG A 482 8.74 -18.77 13.44
CA ARG A 482 9.36 -17.57 12.87
C ARG A 482 8.93 -17.37 11.42
N PHE A 483 9.25 -16.22 10.87
CA PHE A 483 9.08 -15.95 9.44
C PHE A 483 10.27 -16.46 8.60
N LEU A 484 9.95 -16.92 7.39
CA LEU A 484 10.90 -17.20 6.32
C LEU A 484 10.89 -16.02 5.32
N ASP A 485 12.02 -15.37 5.15
CA ASP A 485 12.23 -14.40 4.06
C ASP A 485 12.10 -15.08 2.71
N SER A 486 11.19 -14.64 1.85
CA SER A 486 10.77 -15.42 0.67
C SER A 486 10.67 -14.62 -0.62
N GLU A 487 10.94 -13.32 -0.62
CA GLU A 487 10.74 -12.45 -1.79
C GLU A 487 11.50 -12.90 -3.04
N PHE A 488 12.72 -13.46 -2.90
CA PHE A 488 13.46 -14.03 -4.03
C PHE A 488 13.09 -15.48 -4.33
N ILE A 489 12.63 -16.22 -3.33
CA ILE A 489 12.17 -17.60 -3.48
C ILE A 489 10.88 -17.61 -4.31
N LEU A 490 9.96 -16.70 -3.98
CA LEU A 490 8.64 -16.60 -4.61
C LEU A 490 8.62 -15.71 -5.86
N GLY A 491 9.76 -15.17 -6.31
CA GLY A 491 9.84 -14.38 -7.54
C GLY A 491 9.23 -12.97 -7.47
N VAL A 492 8.94 -12.48 -6.26
CA VAL A 492 8.55 -11.07 -6.04
C VAL A 492 9.72 -10.15 -6.34
N GLU A 493 10.92 -10.57 -5.98
CA GLU A 493 12.16 -9.88 -6.28
C GLU A 493 13.13 -10.80 -7.07
N PRO A 494 13.92 -10.26 -7.98
CA PRO A 494 13.96 -8.86 -8.40
C PRO A 494 12.72 -8.47 -9.21
N ARG A 495 12.37 -7.18 -9.20
CA ARG A 495 11.26 -6.65 -10.00
C ARG A 495 11.45 -7.00 -11.48
N ARG A 496 10.34 -6.96 -12.24
CA ARG A 496 10.31 -7.31 -13.67
C ARG A 496 11.47 -6.68 -14.45
N GLY A 497 12.20 -7.52 -15.19
CA GLY A 497 13.38 -7.13 -15.97
C GLY A 497 14.59 -6.72 -15.14
N GLY A 498 14.63 -7.01 -13.84
CA GLY A 498 15.71 -6.64 -12.94
C GLY A 498 15.81 -5.13 -12.69
N ARG A 499 14.73 -4.38 -12.93
CA ARG A 499 14.70 -2.91 -12.75
C ARG A 499 14.84 -2.55 -11.27
N THR A 500 15.81 -1.71 -10.97
CA THR A 500 16.05 -1.18 -9.61
C THR A 500 15.96 0.33 -9.55
N ALA A 501 15.89 1.00 -10.71
CA ALA A 501 15.92 2.46 -10.81
C ALA A 501 15.02 2.98 -11.94
N GLN A 502 14.73 4.28 -11.88
CA GLN A 502 13.93 5.01 -12.86
C GLN A 502 14.38 6.47 -12.99
N PRO A 503 14.01 7.19 -14.07
CA PRO A 503 14.21 8.63 -14.16
C PRO A 503 13.53 9.35 -12.99
N TRP A 504 14.25 10.21 -12.29
CA TRP A 504 13.74 10.93 -11.13
C TRP A 504 13.53 12.42 -11.41
N PHE A 505 14.58 13.16 -11.83
CA PHE A 505 14.44 14.56 -12.22
C PHE A 505 15.41 14.95 -13.34
N GLU A 506 15.10 16.06 -14.02
CA GLU A 506 15.89 16.61 -15.12
C GLU A 506 16.62 17.88 -14.70
N LEU A 507 17.85 18.03 -15.20
CA LEU A 507 18.67 19.21 -15.03
C LEU A 507 18.99 19.83 -16.39
N ASP A 508 18.93 21.15 -16.48
CA ASP A 508 19.46 21.94 -17.57
C ASP A 508 20.83 22.49 -17.17
N CYS A 509 21.87 21.68 -17.36
CA CYS A 509 23.24 22.03 -16.99
C CYS A 509 23.85 23.14 -17.85
N ALA A 510 23.27 23.46 -19.00
CA ALA A 510 23.75 24.56 -19.83
C ALA A 510 23.31 25.94 -19.26
N TRP A 511 22.14 26.00 -18.58
CA TRP A 511 21.54 27.28 -18.21
C TRP A 511 20.99 27.31 -16.78
N LYS A 512 19.81 26.73 -16.59
CA LYS A 512 19.01 26.89 -15.37
C LYS A 512 19.66 26.27 -14.16
N ASP A 513 20.19 25.05 -14.32
CA ASP A 513 20.70 24.21 -13.23
C ASP A 513 22.26 24.12 -13.27
N ARG A 514 22.96 25.02 -13.98
CA ARG A 514 24.42 24.99 -14.20
C ARG A 514 25.26 24.95 -12.91
N ASN A 515 24.71 25.40 -11.79
CA ASN A 515 25.39 25.40 -10.49
C ASN A 515 25.02 24.18 -9.63
N HIS A 516 24.22 23.27 -10.16
CA HIS A 516 23.84 22.05 -9.45
C HIS A 516 25.03 21.09 -9.38
N ARG A 517 25.19 20.39 -8.26
CA ARG A 517 26.32 19.45 -8.04
C ARG A 517 26.50 18.42 -9.16
N HIS A 518 25.41 17.97 -9.78
CA HIS A 518 25.47 17.02 -10.89
C HIS A 518 25.72 17.67 -12.25
N CYS A 519 25.86 18.99 -12.30
CA CYS A 519 26.22 19.73 -13.52
C CYS A 519 27.71 20.11 -13.57
N GLU A 520 28.50 19.76 -12.58
CA GLU A 520 29.95 19.95 -12.60
C GLU A 520 30.55 19.24 -13.81
N ASP A 521 31.32 20.00 -14.62
CA ASP A 521 31.91 19.53 -15.90
C ASP A 521 30.91 18.98 -16.94
N ARG A 522 29.62 19.31 -16.82
CA ARG A 522 28.55 18.91 -17.74
C ARG A 522 27.82 20.09 -18.33
N SER A 523 27.31 19.89 -19.56
CA SER A 523 26.51 20.88 -20.29
C SER A 523 25.36 20.18 -21.00
N GLY A 524 24.23 20.86 -21.16
CA GLY A 524 23.03 20.31 -21.77
C GLY A 524 22.07 19.62 -20.81
N PRO A 525 21.09 18.85 -21.31
CA PRO A 525 20.11 18.16 -20.49
C PRO A 525 20.71 16.91 -19.82
N VAL A 526 20.44 16.74 -18.52
CA VAL A 526 20.84 15.59 -17.71
C VAL A 526 19.60 15.04 -17.02
N VAL A 527 19.37 13.72 -17.13
CA VAL A 527 18.33 12.99 -16.38
C VAL A 527 18.99 12.25 -15.23
N VAL A 528 18.66 12.62 -14.02
CA VAL A 528 19.12 11.94 -12.80
C VAL A 528 18.15 10.79 -12.50
N TRP A 529 18.71 9.60 -12.27
CA TRP A 529 17.96 8.41 -11.92
C TRP A 529 17.97 8.18 -10.42
N GLY A 530 16.85 7.70 -9.88
CA GLY A 530 16.69 7.31 -8.49
C GLY A 530 16.19 5.87 -8.37
N ALA A 531 16.36 5.29 -7.19
CA ALA A 531 15.94 3.92 -6.90
C ALA A 531 14.42 3.75 -6.91
N LEU A 532 13.96 2.56 -7.24
CA LEU A 532 12.56 2.13 -7.09
C LEU A 532 12.26 1.71 -5.65
N GLY A 533 10.98 1.71 -5.29
CA GLY A 533 10.45 1.24 -4.02
C GLY A 533 8.94 1.32 -3.97
N SER A 534 8.31 0.52 -3.13
CA SER A 534 6.86 0.50 -2.92
C SER A 534 6.48 1.20 -1.61
N ARG A 535 5.25 1.73 -1.52
CA ARG A 535 4.73 2.40 -0.32
C ARG A 535 3.56 1.67 0.30
N SER A 536 2.62 1.22 -0.50
CA SER A 536 1.48 0.44 -0.06
C SER A 536 1.27 -0.77 -0.95
N ALA A 537 0.52 -1.73 -0.45
CA ALA A 537 0.12 -2.93 -1.14
C ALA A 537 -1.26 -3.38 -0.66
N ALA A 538 -1.91 -4.22 -1.45
CA ALA A 538 -3.08 -4.98 -1.06
C ALA A 538 -2.89 -6.44 -1.45
N ILE A 539 -3.40 -7.36 -0.62
CA ILE A 539 -3.40 -8.81 -0.86
C ILE A 539 -4.86 -9.25 -0.99
N PHE A 540 -5.22 -9.81 -2.11
CA PHE A 540 -6.55 -10.35 -2.39
C PHE A 540 -6.49 -11.31 -3.59
N ASP A 541 -7.50 -12.14 -3.79
CA ASP A 541 -7.64 -12.99 -4.97
C ASP A 541 -8.11 -12.12 -6.15
N LEU A 542 -7.17 -11.71 -7.01
CA LEU A 542 -7.39 -10.70 -8.04
C LEU A 542 -8.00 -11.28 -9.32
N ASP A 543 -7.63 -12.51 -9.68
CA ASP A 543 -8.08 -13.16 -10.92
C ASP A 543 -9.13 -14.25 -10.69
N ASP A 544 -9.58 -14.40 -9.42
CA ASP A 544 -10.64 -15.32 -8.94
C ASP A 544 -10.28 -16.80 -9.17
N ASP A 545 -8.99 -17.15 -9.02
CA ASP A 545 -8.52 -18.53 -9.14
C ASP A 545 -8.38 -19.25 -7.78
N GLY A 546 -8.60 -18.53 -6.69
CA GLY A 546 -8.67 -19.03 -5.33
C GLY A 546 -7.36 -18.93 -4.55
N ASP A 547 -6.31 -18.42 -5.13
CA ASP A 547 -5.10 -18.05 -4.38
C ASP A 547 -4.97 -16.51 -4.22
N LEU A 548 -4.04 -16.05 -3.41
CA LEU A 548 -3.90 -14.64 -3.10
C LEU A 548 -2.80 -13.99 -3.93
N ASP A 549 -3.14 -12.84 -4.51
CA ASP A 549 -2.29 -11.99 -5.32
C ASP A 549 -1.88 -10.72 -4.57
N ILE A 550 -0.94 -9.96 -5.13
CA ILE A 550 -0.42 -8.75 -4.52
C ILE A 550 -0.40 -7.61 -5.53
N VAL A 551 -0.99 -6.48 -5.18
CA VAL A 551 -0.88 -5.24 -5.96
C VAL A 551 -0.23 -4.17 -5.11
N THR A 552 0.73 -3.42 -5.68
CA THR A 552 1.43 -2.34 -4.98
C THR A 552 1.07 -0.97 -5.55
N ASN A 553 1.24 0.09 -4.75
CA ASN A 553 1.32 1.46 -5.25
C ASN A 553 2.75 1.97 -5.01
N ASP A 554 3.53 1.99 -6.10
CA ASP A 554 4.95 2.26 -6.06
C ASP A 554 5.27 3.75 -6.07
N PHE A 555 6.32 4.13 -5.35
CA PHE A 555 6.74 5.52 -5.23
C PHE A 555 7.23 6.08 -6.57
N ASN A 556 6.51 7.09 -7.10
CA ASN A 556 6.81 7.78 -8.37
C ASN A 556 6.95 6.83 -9.57
N SER A 557 6.27 5.69 -9.55
CA SER A 557 6.39 4.62 -10.56
C SER A 557 5.03 4.02 -10.94
N GLU A 558 5.06 3.09 -11.90
CA GLU A 558 3.98 2.17 -12.15
C GLU A 558 3.85 1.19 -10.97
N PRO A 559 2.65 0.65 -10.68
CA PRO A 559 2.47 -0.41 -9.70
C PRO A 559 3.16 -1.71 -10.12
N THR A 560 3.25 -2.68 -9.22
CA THR A 560 3.42 -4.08 -9.59
C THR A 560 2.10 -4.81 -9.41
N VAL A 561 1.79 -5.75 -10.31
CA VAL A 561 0.63 -6.63 -10.26
C VAL A 561 1.17 -8.05 -10.23
N LEU A 562 1.31 -8.60 -9.05
CA LEU A 562 1.95 -9.88 -8.79
C LEU A 562 0.88 -10.96 -8.69
N ILE A 563 0.74 -11.74 -9.75
CA ILE A 563 -0.18 -12.88 -9.80
C ILE A 563 0.55 -14.12 -9.31
N SER A 564 -0.06 -14.81 -8.36
CA SER A 564 0.40 -16.07 -7.80
C SER A 564 0.12 -17.22 -8.78
N ASN A 565 0.81 -18.33 -8.62
CA ASN A 565 0.48 -19.57 -9.30
C ASN A 565 0.26 -20.72 -8.31
N LEU A 566 -0.08 -20.39 -7.07
CA LEU A 566 -0.29 -21.37 -6.01
C LEU A 566 -1.40 -22.37 -6.37
N SER A 567 -2.50 -21.89 -6.94
CA SER A 567 -3.64 -22.72 -7.42
C SER A 567 -3.19 -23.81 -8.39
N ALA A 568 -2.23 -23.52 -9.26
CA ALA A 568 -1.66 -24.46 -10.22
C ALA A 568 -0.60 -25.40 -9.59
N LYS A 569 0.01 -25.01 -8.47
CA LYS A 569 1.13 -25.73 -7.83
C LYS A 569 0.70 -26.59 -6.66
N LYS A 570 -0.21 -26.10 -5.82
CA LYS A 570 -0.70 -26.80 -4.63
C LYS A 570 -1.85 -27.72 -5.02
N GLN A 571 -1.57 -29.05 -5.14
CA GLN A 571 -2.55 -30.05 -5.64
C GLN A 571 -3.86 -30.07 -4.83
N ASN A 572 -3.82 -29.78 -3.54
CA ASN A 572 -4.96 -29.72 -2.64
C ASN A 572 -5.05 -28.32 -2.06
N LEU A 573 -5.23 -27.31 -2.92
CA LEU A 573 -5.51 -25.97 -2.44
C LEU A 573 -6.83 -26.00 -1.68
N SER A 574 -6.81 -25.57 -0.43
CA SER A 574 -7.99 -25.55 0.43
C SER A 574 -8.10 -24.17 1.08
N PHE A 575 -9.19 -23.48 0.79
CA PHE A 575 -9.49 -22.16 1.34
C PHE A 575 -10.98 -21.99 1.60
N LEU A 576 -11.33 -20.94 2.33
CA LEU A 576 -12.69 -20.45 2.49
C LEU A 576 -12.68 -18.91 2.43
N LYS A 577 -13.57 -18.33 1.64
CA LYS A 577 -13.87 -16.90 1.69
C LYS A 577 -15.14 -16.70 2.51
N VAL A 578 -15.15 -15.75 3.45
CA VAL A 578 -16.31 -15.42 4.29
C VAL A 578 -16.69 -13.97 4.09
N GLU A 579 -17.87 -13.74 3.57
CA GLU A 579 -18.48 -12.42 3.43
C GLU A 579 -19.51 -12.19 4.52
N LEU A 580 -19.46 -11.03 5.14
CA LEU A 580 -20.34 -10.67 6.27
C LEU A 580 -21.40 -9.66 5.82
N ILE A 581 -22.65 -9.91 6.25
CA ILE A 581 -23.76 -9.00 6.01
C ILE A 581 -24.41 -8.65 7.34
N GLY A 582 -24.11 -7.47 7.87
CA GLY A 582 -24.72 -6.94 9.07
C GLY A 582 -26.20 -6.58 8.86
N THR A 583 -26.97 -6.64 9.91
CA THR A 583 -28.38 -6.22 9.96
C THR A 583 -28.67 -5.30 11.14
N THR A 584 -27.98 -5.51 12.25
CA THR A 584 -27.96 -4.65 13.44
C THR A 584 -26.61 -3.96 13.55
N SER A 585 -25.55 -4.70 13.24
CA SER A 585 -24.21 -4.17 13.01
C SER A 585 -24.17 -3.38 11.72
N ASN A 586 -23.09 -2.63 11.48
CA ASN A 586 -22.84 -2.03 10.17
C ASN A 586 -22.92 -3.09 9.06
N ARG A 587 -23.36 -2.69 7.89
CA ARG A 587 -23.71 -3.58 6.79
C ARG A 587 -22.57 -4.49 6.36
N SER A 588 -21.36 -3.98 6.30
CA SER A 588 -20.16 -4.73 5.90
C SER A 588 -19.63 -5.64 7.02
N GLY A 589 -20.16 -5.55 8.25
CA GLY A 589 -19.69 -6.33 9.40
C GLY A 589 -18.28 -5.95 9.87
N LEU A 590 -17.79 -4.74 9.57
CA LEU A 590 -16.50 -4.26 10.07
C LEU A 590 -16.49 -4.25 11.60
N GLY A 591 -15.46 -4.85 12.20
CA GLY A 591 -15.32 -5.11 13.63
C GLY A 591 -15.74 -6.52 14.05
N ALA A 592 -16.35 -7.33 13.17
CA ALA A 592 -16.71 -8.70 13.49
C ALA A 592 -15.48 -9.60 13.65
N MET A 593 -15.52 -10.50 14.63
CA MET A 593 -14.54 -11.59 14.77
C MET A 593 -15.13 -12.87 14.19
N VAL A 594 -14.41 -13.47 13.26
CA VAL A 594 -14.80 -14.73 12.58
C VAL A 594 -13.84 -15.83 12.96
N LYS A 595 -14.40 -16.97 13.39
CA LYS A 595 -13.65 -18.18 13.71
C LYS A 595 -14.09 -19.31 12.80
N VAL A 596 -13.16 -19.88 12.03
CA VAL A 596 -13.37 -21.03 11.15
C VAL A 596 -12.75 -22.24 11.82
N GLN A 597 -13.54 -23.28 12.08
CA GLN A 597 -13.10 -24.51 12.72
C GLN A 597 -12.99 -25.64 11.72
N VAL A 598 -11.82 -26.32 11.75
CA VAL A 598 -11.51 -27.52 10.97
C VAL A 598 -10.89 -28.56 11.92
N GLY A 599 -11.62 -29.61 12.25
CA GLY A 599 -11.17 -30.59 13.24
C GLY A 599 -10.88 -29.97 14.60
N THR A 600 -9.63 -29.98 14.98
CA THR A 600 -9.15 -29.36 16.23
C THR A 600 -8.54 -27.97 16.04
N GLN A 601 -8.37 -27.55 14.80
CA GLN A 601 -7.80 -26.23 14.47
C GLN A 601 -8.90 -25.18 14.41
N THR A 602 -8.57 -23.97 14.83
CA THR A 602 -9.44 -22.80 14.72
C THR A 602 -8.62 -21.65 14.16
N TYR A 603 -9.09 -21.09 13.08
CA TYR A 603 -8.51 -19.90 12.45
C TYR A 603 -9.36 -18.69 12.82
N THR A 604 -8.74 -17.63 13.33
CA THR A 604 -9.46 -16.46 13.84
C THR A 604 -9.04 -15.21 13.07
N LYS A 605 -10.02 -14.47 12.55
CA LYS A 605 -9.77 -13.17 11.91
C LYS A 605 -10.74 -12.13 12.41
N VAL A 606 -10.30 -10.88 12.45
CA VAL A 606 -11.14 -9.71 12.65
C VAL A 606 -11.34 -9.03 11.30
N HIS A 607 -12.59 -8.73 10.96
CA HIS A 607 -12.90 -7.98 9.76
C HIS A 607 -12.72 -6.48 10.03
N ASP A 608 -11.50 -5.97 9.92
CA ASP A 608 -11.15 -4.57 10.20
C ASP A 608 -11.05 -3.70 8.93
N GLY A 609 -11.14 -4.32 7.74
CA GLY A 609 -10.97 -3.64 6.47
C GLY A 609 -9.56 -3.11 6.20
N GLN A 610 -8.62 -3.21 7.14
CA GLN A 610 -7.25 -2.72 6.97
C GLN A 610 -6.49 -3.58 5.96
N SER A 611 -6.17 -3.02 4.81
CA SER A 611 -5.53 -3.74 3.68
C SER A 611 -4.09 -3.32 3.42
N GLY A 612 -3.55 -2.39 4.21
CA GLY A 612 -2.18 -1.90 4.06
C GLY A 612 -2.00 -0.47 4.54
N TYR A 613 -0.86 0.13 4.20
CA TYR A 613 -0.55 1.51 4.52
C TYR A 613 -1.49 2.47 3.79
N LEU A 614 -2.15 3.36 4.53
CA LEU A 614 -3.09 4.36 4.00
C LEU A 614 -4.22 3.73 3.17
N SER A 615 -4.73 2.60 3.62
CA SER A 615 -5.68 1.80 2.86
C SER A 615 -6.70 1.13 3.77
N GLN A 616 -7.96 1.25 3.41
CA GLN A 616 -9.02 0.40 3.93
C GLN A 616 -9.87 -0.11 2.76
N SER A 617 -10.15 -1.40 2.75
CA SER A 617 -10.76 -2.10 1.62
C SER A 617 -11.94 -2.95 2.08
N LEU A 618 -12.84 -3.26 1.16
CA LEU A 618 -13.95 -4.16 1.41
C LEU A 618 -13.86 -5.37 0.48
N TYR A 619 -13.48 -6.50 1.03
CA TYR A 619 -13.48 -7.81 0.40
C TYR A 619 -13.65 -8.91 1.46
N PRO A 620 -14.07 -10.14 1.08
CA PRO A 620 -14.27 -11.22 2.03
C PRO A 620 -13.01 -11.59 2.82
N LEU A 621 -13.21 -12.09 4.02
CA LEU A 621 -12.12 -12.70 4.78
C LEU A 621 -11.69 -13.99 4.11
N TYR A 622 -10.43 -14.11 3.74
CA TYR A 622 -9.83 -15.32 3.18
C TYR A 622 -9.17 -16.15 4.29
N PHE A 623 -9.50 -17.43 4.36
CA PHE A 623 -8.91 -18.40 5.26
C PHE A 623 -8.25 -19.50 4.44
N GLY A 624 -6.92 -19.64 4.48
CA GLY A 624 -6.25 -20.86 4.06
C GLY A 624 -6.53 -21.95 5.08
N LEU A 625 -6.71 -23.18 4.61
CA LEU A 625 -7.18 -24.28 5.45
C LEU A 625 -6.23 -25.49 5.46
N GLY A 626 -5.01 -25.31 4.93
CA GLY A 626 -4.03 -26.39 4.84
C GLY A 626 -4.51 -27.55 3.98
N ASP A 627 -4.61 -28.73 4.57
CA ASP A 627 -5.07 -29.96 3.89
C ASP A 627 -6.54 -30.32 4.22
N ALA A 628 -7.35 -29.34 4.64
CA ALA A 628 -8.73 -29.57 5.01
C ALA A 628 -9.58 -29.99 3.79
N GLU A 629 -10.51 -30.93 4.02
CA GLU A 629 -11.49 -31.35 3.02
C GLU A 629 -12.87 -30.69 3.24
N VAL A 630 -13.10 -30.15 4.45
CA VAL A 630 -14.37 -29.57 4.87
C VAL A 630 -14.17 -28.66 6.08
N VAL A 631 -15.02 -27.66 6.21
CA VAL A 631 -15.10 -26.81 7.42
C VAL A 631 -16.23 -27.31 8.31
N ASP A 632 -15.97 -27.47 9.61
CA ASP A 632 -16.94 -27.98 10.58
C ASP A 632 -17.96 -26.92 10.99
N GLN A 633 -17.49 -25.68 11.21
CA GLN A 633 -18.35 -24.54 11.53
C GLN A 633 -17.66 -23.20 11.32
N ILE A 634 -18.47 -22.16 11.15
CA ILE A 634 -18.06 -20.76 11.22
C ILE A 634 -18.77 -20.14 12.43
N ALA A 635 -18.03 -19.54 13.35
CA ALA A 635 -18.58 -18.74 14.44
C ALA A 635 -18.27 -17.27 14.20
N VAL A 636 -19.27 -16.41 14.33
CA VAL A 636 -19.13 -14.97 14.16
C VAL A 636 -19.57 -14.25 15.43
N ARG A 637 -18.69 -13.43 15.99
CA ARG A 637 -19.04 -12.42 17.00
C ARG A 637 -19.21 -11.08 16.27
N TRP A 638 -20.44 -10.63 16.16
CA TRP A 638 -20.80 -9.39 15.47
C TRP A 638 -20.50 -8.15 16.32
N PRO A 639 -20.26 -6.98 15.72
CA PRO A 639 -20.10 -5.71 16.45
C PRO A 639 -21.28 -5.37 17.37
N SER A 640 -22.49 -5.81 17.03
CA SER A 640 -23.68 -5.69 17.87
C SER A 640 -23.61 -6.49 19.19
N GLY A 641 -22.56 -7.29 19.39
CA GLY A 641 -22.41 -8.24 20.49
C GLY A 641 -23.16 -9.57 20.30
N ARG A 642 -23.83 -9.77 19.16
CA ARG A 642 -24.47 -11.05 18.83
C ARG A 642 -23.42 -12.10 18.49
N GLU A 643 -23.70 -13.34 18.89
CA GLU A 643 -22.94 -14.52 18.48
C GLU A 643 -23.78 -15.38 17.53
N GLN A 644 -23.14 -15.86 16.47
CA GLN A 644 -23.77 -16.72 15.48
C GLN A 644 -22.89 -17.91 15.16
N ILE A 645 -23.50 -19.08 14.96
CA ILE A 645 -22.82 -20.29 14.52
C ILE A 645 -23.47 -20.81 13.24
N VAL A 646 -22.71 -20.91 12.18
CA VAL A 646 -23.07 -21.60 10.95
C VAL A 646 -22.47 -23.00 11.02
N SER A 647 -23.32 -23.99 11.23
CA SER A 647 -22.88 -25.39 11.39
C SER A 647 -22.61 -26.06 10.05
N GLY A 648 -21.48 -26.81 9.99
CA GLY A 648 -21.08 -27.58 8.82
C GLY A 648 -21.86 -28.90 8.63
N PRO A 649 -21.41 -29.70 7.63
CA PRO A 649 -20.21 -29.51 6.83
C PRO A 649 -20.35 -28.38 5.79
N ILE A 650 -19.37 -27.48 5.73
CA ILE A 650 -19.29 -26.38 4.78
C ILE A 650 -18.22 -26.72 3.74
N ALA A 651 -18.53 -26.54 2.46
CA ALA A 651 -17.60 -26.84 1.38
C ALA A 651 -16.38 -25.88 1.42
N ILE A 652 -15.19 -26.41 1.22
CA ILE A 652 -13.98 -25.63 0.95
C ILE A 652 -14.01 -25.05 -0.46
N ASN A 653 -13.07 -24.14 -0.75
CA ASN A 653 -12.92 -23.49 -2.07
C ASN A 653 -14.21 -22.82 -2.51
N SER A 654 -14.81 -22.06 -1.59
CA SER A 654 -16.08 -21.39 -1.81
C SER A 654 -16.15 -20.06 -1.05
N LEU A 655 -17.03 -19.19 -1.51
CA LEU A 655 -17.48 -18.01 -0.78
C LEU A 655 -18.72 -18.36 0.04
N VAL A 656 -18.71 -18.04 1.31
CA VAL A 656 -19.85 -18.22 2.22
C VAL A 656 -20.31 -16.85 2.73
N GLU A 657 -21.51 -16.49 2.33
CA GLU A 657 -22.19 -15.31 2.86
C GLU A 657 -22.78 -15.63 4.25
N VAL A 658 -22.41 -14.86 5.26
CA VAL A 658 -22.95 -14.99 6.62
C VAL A 658 -23.71 -13.71 6.97
N ARG A 659 -25.03 -13.84 7.06
CA ARG A 659 -25.90 -12.71 7.40
C ARG A 659 -26.20 -12.74 8.90
N GLU A 660 -26.07 -11.58 9.55
CA GLU A 660 -26.41 -11.39 10.97
C GLU A 660 -27.90 -11.71 11.21
N PRO A 661 -28.22 -12.51 12.27
CA PRO A 661 -29.58 -13.03 12.52
C PRO A 661 -30.59 -11.96 12.96
#